data_2bde580d22b6c0fd177c0ebb9e32705f
#
_entry.id   2bde580d22b6c0fd177c0ebb9e32705f
#
_cell.length_a   1.000
_cell.length_b   1.000
_cell.length_c   1.000
_cell.angle_alpha   90.00
_cell.angle_beta   90.00
_cell.angle_gamma   90.00
#
_symmetry.space_group_name_H-M   'P 1'
#
loop_
_entity.id
_entity.type
_entity.pdbx_description
1 polymer ?
#
loop_
_entity_poly.entity_id
_entity_poly.type
_entity_poly.pdbx_seq_one_letter_code
_entity_poly.pdbx_strand_id
1 'polypeptide(L)'
;ENIVGLGNSTGEAKARWLLDKHAQGYNDIAFADDAMQNVEAVRKVFDENDIKGKVEQAKKKFSQDVEATFVDQMLSEGQSEIDMQFQEVLEETKGIDRRKTFSAVKARQRGKNKGKFKFFLPPSAEDFKGLMYSFMGKGEIGEKHHAWFKKNLFDPYSKGMMRINSLNQEISNNIRSLKKSIPGIKNKLRDKVGDTNFTNEQAIRVFNWNRNGVEVPGLSRADLNTLVKAVNNDADLKIFADNASDIANKIGVDQNPGVAWLAGSVSSDMNDMLQDSRAALLQEFNSNADAVFSDKNLNKIEAIYGSNFREALEDVLYRMKTGSTRPQGQSRIMNNFMNWINGSIGTTMFFNARSAMLQMVSNVNFINWHDNNPLKAAKAFANQKQYWSDVAMIFNSDYLKQRRGGLGTDLNAAELLKDLQQGDKPMKTAIAHLLQLGFTPTQIADSLAIATGGATMYRNRVNSYIEQGMSQQEAESKAFEDMKEISEETQQSTRPDKISQQQASPLGKLILAFQNTPMQYNRIIKRAAQDWVNGRGDWKQHLSKIAYYGGVQSMIFYGLQTALWSSLFGDDDEEDLEEKQGRVLNGMTDSLLRGGGIGGAVLATAKNTILEFIEQDAKNDDGIFYTDPNHAYTIIEALNLSPPIGIKARKLYSATQTWQFNRDVIDHMSKTDIDNPIYDATFSATEALTNIPLSRLYNKYQNISEAMNSDNETWQRVAMLLGWSRWSFGIQNTDVMTAKQEVKEIKAKEAEERREQKKQEKEAERQAENEAVIQGHIEEQKQQREDGISEDKITCAAVKRNGERCGKTVLPGQTYCTVHEQVEQQDNEVQCSHIKSNGDRCKMKTKNKSGKCYYHD
;
A
#
# COMPACT_ATOMS: atom_id res chain seq x y z
N GLU A 1 -49.91 5.88 -23.06
CA GLU A 1 -48.86 5.85 -22.04
C GLU A 1 -47.82 6.92 -22.34
N ASN A 2 -47.60 7.84 -21.42
CA ASN A 2 -46.62 8.90 -21.59
C ASN A 2 -45.31 8.48 -20.91
N ILE A 3 -44.29 8.22 -21.73
CA ILE A 3 -42.93 7.97 -21.21
C ILE A 3 -42.18 9.31 -21.18
N VAL A 4 -41.76 9.73 -20.01
CA VAL A 4 -41.03 10.98 -19.83
C VAL A 4 -39.59 10.67 -19.42
N GLY A 5 -38.62 11.10 -20.23
CA GLY A 5 -37.21 11.02 -19.90
C GLY A 5 -36.81 12.16 -18.95
N LEU A 6 -36.39 11.83 -17.74
CA LEU A 6 -35.95 12.83 -16.73
C LEU A 6 -34.51 13.29 -16.91
N GLY A 7 -33.76 12.70 -17.84
CA GLY A 7 -32.33 12.96 -18.04
C GLY A 7 -31.43 12.53 -16.88
N ASN A 8 -32.00 12.07 -15.79
CA ASN A 8 -31.32 11.60 -14.59
C ASN A 8 -32.19 10.52 -13.90
N SER A 9 -31.57 9.43 -13.46
CA SER A 9 -32.24 8.29 -12.81
C SER A 9 -32.26 8.36 -11.28
N THR A 10 -31.83 9.48 -10.67
CA THR A 10 -31.78 9.62 -9.22
C THR A 10 -33.16 9.77 -8.60
N GLY A 11 -33.29 9.36 -7.33
CA GLY A 11 -34.49 9.50 -6.54
C GLY A 11 -34.96 10.96 -6.43
N GLU A 12 -34.02 11.89 -6.34
CA GLU A 12 -34.33 13.34 -6.27
C GLU A 12 -34.93 13.88 -7.57
N ALA A 13 -34.44 13.40 -8.72
CA ALA A 13 -35.01 13.82 -10.02
C ALA A 13 -36.43 13.33 -10.16
N LYS A 14 -36.72 12.08 -9.76
CA LYS A 14 -38.06 11.49 -9.76
C LYS A 14 -38.98 12.20 -8.77
N ALA A 15 -38.51 12.49 -7.58
CA ALA A 15 -39.23 13.21 -6.53
C ALA A 15 -39.60 14.65 -7.00
N ARG A 16 -38.64 15.36 -7.61
CA ARG A 16 -38.88 16.71 -8.16
C ARG A 16 -39.91 16.70 -9.27
N TRP A 17 -39.85 15.74 -10.18
CA TRP A 17 -40.81 15.60 -11.23
C TRP A 17 -42.24 15.35 -10.70
N LEU A 18 -42.39 14.52 -9.67
CA LEU A 18 -43.66 14.25 -9.02
C LEU A 18 -44.19 15.50 -8.30
N LEU A 19 -43.34 16.29 -7.68
CA LEU A 19 -43.69 17.56 -7.06
C LEU A 19 -44.19 18.57 -8.10
N ASP A 20 -43.52 18.65 -9.26
CA ASP A 20 -43.97 19.49 -10.38
C ASP A 20 -45.33 19.05 -10.92
N LYS A 21 -45.61 17.74 -10.95
CA LYS A 21 -46.91 17.21 -11.34
C LYS A 21 -48.00 17.54 -10.30
N HIS A 22 -47.68 17.44 -9.03
CA HIS A 22 -48.60 17.85 -7.96
C HIS A 22 -48.89 19.34 -8.06
N ALA A 23 -47.93 20.19 -8.33
CA ALA A 23 -48.11 21.62 -8.55
C ALA A 23 -48.99 21.93 -9.78
N GLN A 24 -49.04 21.03 -10.79
CA GLN A 24 -49.93 21.10 -11.96
C GLN A 24 -51.38 20.63 -11.66
N GLY A 25 -51.68 20.23 -10.41
CA GLY A 25 -53.00 19.81 -9.97
C GLY A 25 -53.25 18.29 -9.98
N TYR A 26 -52.24 17.48 -10.21
CA TYR A 26 -52.35 16.01 -10.07
C TYR A 26 -52.28 15.66 -8.57
N ASN A 27 -53.42 15.20 -8.01
CA ASN A 27 -53.56 14.92 -6.58
C ASN A 27 -53.85 13.45 -6.23
N ASP A 28 -53.82 12.57 -7.23
CA ASP A 28 -53.89 11.13 -7.05
C ASP A 28 -52.60 10.51 -7.64
N ILE A 29 -51.57 10.45 -6.83
CA ILE A 29 -50.23 10.06 -7.25
C ILE A 29 -49.84 8.70 -6.63
N ALA A 30 -49.51 7.75 -7.47
CA ALA A 30 -48.89 6.48 -7.06
C ALA A 30 -47.51 6.38 -7.67
N PHE A 31 -46.52 6.07 -6.83
CA PHE A 31 -45.14 5.87 -7.25
C PHE A 31 -44.66 4.45 -6.82
N ALA A 32 -44.10 3.74 -7.77
CA ALA A 32 -43.47 2.46 -7.52
C ALA A 32 -42.11 2.40 -8.22
N ASP A 33 -41.08 1.98 -7.50
CA ASP A 33 -39.71 1.86 -7.99
C ASP A 33 -39.04 0.65 -7.30
N ASP A 34 -38.18 -0.01 -8.03
CA ASP A 34 -37.44 -1.18 -7.49
C ASP A 34 -36.28 -0.76 -6.56
N ALA A 35 -35.74 0.42 -6.80
CA ALA A 35 -34.64 0.97 -5.96
C ALA A 35 -35.21 1.70 -4.74
N MET A 36 -34.92 1.16 -3.55
CA MET A 36 -35.39 1.72 -2.27
C MET A 36 -34.97 3.18 -2.07
N GLN A 37 -33.81 3.58 -2.57
CA GLN A 37 -33.33 4.98 -2.53
C GLN A 37 -34.30 5.95 -3.25
N ASN A 38 -34.84 5.52 -4.36
CA ASN A 38 -35.82 6.32 -5.11
C ASN A 38 -37.14 6.39 -4.36
N VAL A 39 -37.56 5.29 -3.75
CA VAL A 39 -38.78 5.22 -2.92
C VAL A 39 -38.65 6.14 -1.71
N GLU A 40 -37.49 6.12 -1.03
CA GLU A 40 -37.25 6.98 0.14
C GLU A 40 -37.20 8.47 -0.24
N ALA A 41 -36.57 8.81 -1.36
CA ALA A 41 -36.51 10.20 -1.83
C ALA A 41 -37.90 10.74 -2.16
N VAL A 42 -38.73 9.95 -2.82
CA VAL A 42 -40.10 10.32 -3.14
C VAL A 42 -40.99 10.39 -1.91
N ARG A 43 -40.86 9.41 -0.99
CA ARG A 43 -41.60 9.40 0.29
C ARG A 43 -41.31 10.65 1.11
N LYS A 44 -40.06 11.02 1.20
CA LYS A 44 -39.62 12.23 1.88
C LYS A 44 -40.27 13.48 1.32
N VAL A 45 -40.32 13.63 -0.01
CA VAL A 45 -40.93 14.75 -0.65
C VAL A 45 -42.46 14.75 -0.44
N PHE A 46 -43.11 13.59 -0.40
CA PHE A 46 -44.53 13.49 -0.10
C PHE A 46 -44.86 13.92 1.31
N ASP A 47 -44.04 13.45 2.29
CA ASP A 47 -44.20 13.81 3.70
C ASP A 47 -43.91 15.30 3.97
N GLU A 48 -42.87 15.86 3.32
CA GLU A 48 -42.51 17.29 3.49
C GLU A 48 -43.54 18.26 2.86
N ASN A 49 -44.29 17.82 1.86
CA ASN A 49 -45.27 18.66 1.14
C ASN A 49 -46.73 18.24 1.36
N ASP A 50 -46.99 17.36 2.35
CA ASP A 50 -48.30 16.80 2.68
C ASP A 50 -49.04 16.23 1.45
N ILE A 51 -48.34 15.60 0.54
CA ILE A 51 -48.88 15.00 -0.67
C ILE A 51 -49.48 13.64 -0.32
N LYS A 52 -50.77 13.51 -0.51
CA LYS A 52 -51.47 12.23 -0.33
C LYS A 52 -51.26 11.36 -1.56
N GLY A 53 -50.51 10.28 -1.40
CA GLY A 53 -50.22 9.36 -2.47
C GLY A 53 -49.69 8.01 -1.97
N LYS A 54 -49.56 7.09 -2.90
CA LYS A 54 -49.06 5.75 -2.60
C LYS A 54 -47.60 5.64 -3.09
N VAL A 55 -46.65 5.41 -2.19
CA VAL A 55 -45.24 5.24 -2.52
C VAL A 55 -44.83 3.87 -2.08
N GLU A 56 -44.53 2.98 -3.00
CA GLU A 56 -44.22 1.57 -2.74
C GLU A 56 -42.97 1.14 -3.49
N GLN A 57 -42.24 0.19 -2.86
CA GLN A 57 -41.19 -0.50 -3.60
C GLN A 57 -41.79 -1.57 -4.49
N ALA A 58 -41.49 -1.48 -5.79
CA ALA A 58 -41.89 -2.50 -6.73
C ALA A 58 -41.18 -3.81 -6.46
N LYS A 59 -41.90 -4.81 -5.98
CA LYS A 59 -41.35 -6.17 -5.89
C LYS A 59 -41.42 -6.79 -7.27
N LYS A 60 -40.27 -7.21 -7.83
CA LYS A 60 -40.29 -7.98 -9.09
C LYS A 60 -41.12 -9.25 -8.86
N LYS A 61 -42.27 -9.32 -9.46
CA LYS A 61 -42.92 -10.61 -9.67
C LYS A 61 -42.27 -11.25 -10.89
N PHE A 62 -41.50 -12.29 -10.64
CA PHE A 62 -41.04 -13.14 -11.73
C PHE A 62 -42.29 -13.73 -12.44
N SER A 63 -42.29 -13.69 -13.78
CA SER A 63 -43.30 -14.37 -14.56
C SER A 63 -43.25 -15.86 -14.24
N GLN A 64 -44.38 -16.40 -13.87
CA GLN A 64 -44.54 -17.77 -13.43
C GLN A 64 -44.51 -18.71 -14.66
N ASP A 65 -43.36 -19.28 -14.97
CA ASP A 65 -43.30 -20.56 -15.65
C ASP A 65 -43.52 -21.70 -14.61
N VAL A 66 -44.29 -22.71 -14.98
CA VAL A 66 -44.76 -23.74 -14.05
C VAL A 66 -43.59 -24.55 -13.44
N GLU A 67 -42.46 -24.67 -14.09
CA GLU A 67 -41.22 -25.27 -13.53
C GLU A 67 -40.53 -24.36 -12.51
N ALA A 68 -40.57 -23.01 -12.69
CA ALA A 68 -40.03 -22.07 -11.72
C ALA A 68 -40.82 -22.12 -10.40
N THR A 69 -42.11 -22.37 -10.42
CA THR A 69 -42.98 -22.43 -9.22
C THR A 69 -42.59 -23.54 -8.24
N PHE A 70 -42.14 -24.69 -8.72
CA PHE A 70 -41.73 -25.81 -7.84
C PHE A 70 -40.38 -25.54 -7.19
N VAL A 71 -39.44 -25.01 -7.95
CA VAL A 71 -38.11 -24.58 -7.42
C VAL A 71 -38.26 -23.42 -6.46
N ASP A 72 -39.09 -22.42 -6.79
CA ASP A 72 -39.37 -21.28 -5.91
C ASP A 72 -40.10 -21.70 -4.63
N GLN A 73 -40.97 -22.67 -4.69
CA GLN A 73 -41.65 -23.23 -3.52
C GLN A 73 -40.68 -24.03 -2.61
N MET A 74 -39.81 -24.84 -3.18
CA MET A 74 -38.75 -25.53 -2.43
C MET A 74 -37.74 -24.56 -1.82
N LEU A 75 -37.35 -23.49 -2.57
CA LEU A 75 -36.47 -22.46 -2.06
C LEU A 75 -37.13 -21.65 -0.95
N SER A 76 -38.42 -21.32 -1.07
CA SER A 76 -39.16 -20.59 -0.04
C SER A 76 -39.40 -21.43 1.23
N GLU A 77 -39.63 -22.74 1.11
CA GLU A 77 -39.72 -23.65 2.25
C GLU A 77 -38.36 -23.80 2.95
N GLY A 78 -37.26 -23.97 2.21
CA GLY A 78 -35.91 -23.99 2.73
C GLY A 78 -35.51 -22.68 3.38
N GLN A 79 -35.90 -21.51 2.79
CA GLN A 79 -35.68 -20.21 3.40
C GLN A 79 -36.43 -20.02 4.70
N SER A 80 -37.68 -20.53 4.79
CA SER A 80 -38.48 -20.49 6.01
C SER A 80 -37.87 -21.33 7.12
N GLU A 81 -37.33 -22.52 6.79
CA GLU A 81 -36.63 -23.36 7.74
C GLU A 81 -35.35 -22.71 8.27
N ILE A 82 -34.54 -22.11 7.38
CA ILE A 82 -33.32 -21.41 7.76
C ILE A 82 -33.63 -20.18 8.62
N ASP A 83 -34.68 -19.40 8.31
CA ASP A 83 -35.10 -18.27 9.15
C ASP A 83 -35.53 -18.77 10.55
N MET A 84 -36.31 -19.85 10.64
CA MET A 84 -36.70 -20.43 11.94
C MET A 84 -35.46 -20.85 12.75
N GLN A 85 -34.54 -21.60 12.17
CA GLN A 85 -33.29 -22.00 12.83
C GLN A 85 -32.48 -20.78 13.27
N PHE A 86 -32.41 -19.72 12.48
CA PHE A 86 -31.74 -18.48 12.87
C PHE A 86 -32.47 -17.78 14.02
N GLN A 87 -33.79 -17.80 14.06
CA GLN A 87 -34.54 -17.28 15.21
C GLN A 87 -34.21 -18.06 16.51
N GLU A 88 -34.06 -19.39 16.45
CA GLU A 88 -33.59 -20.17 17.58
C GLU A 88 -32.20 -19.75 18.03
N VAL A 89 -31.23 -19.58 17.07
CA VAL A 89 -29.88 -19.08 17.36
C VAL A 89 -29.96 -17.72 18.06
N LEU A 90 -30.78 -16.81 17.54
CA LEU A 90 -30.96 -15.50 18.15
C LEU A 90 -31.61 -15.55 19.53
N GLU A 91 -32.54 -16.50 19.75
CA GLU A 91 -33.21 -16.66 21.03
C GLU A 91 -32.31 -17.28 22.08
N GLU A 92 -31.55 -18.30 21.73
CA GLU A 92 -30.56 -18.92 22.60
C GLU A 92 -29.45 -17.96 23.00
N THR A 93 -29.06 -17.07 22.08
CA THR A 93 -28.06 -16.01 22.36
C THR A 93 -28.65 -14.91 23.26
N LYS A 94 -29.93 -14.59 23.14
CA LYS A 94 -30.64 -13.55 23.90
C LYS A 94 -31.03 -13.95 25.33
N GLY A 95 -30.95 -15.21 25.69
CA GLY A 95 -31.22 -15.67 27.06
C GLY A 95 -30.36 -15.00 28.13
N ILE A 96 -29.36 -14.21 27.68
CA ILE A 96 -28.39 -13.55 28.53
C ILE A 96 -28.63 -12.05 28.59
N ASP A 97 -29.79 -11.54 28.93
CA ASP A 97 -29.99 -10.12 29.29
C ASP A 97 -30.69 -9.20 28.25
N ARG A 98 -31.87 -9.64 27.78
CA ARG A 98 -32.75 -8.79 26.94
C ARG A 98 -32.99 -7.39 27.55
N ARG A 99 -33.05 -7.25 28.87
CA ARG A 99 -33.39 -5.99 29.55
C ARG A 99 -32.22 -5.02 29.59
N LYS A 100 -30.98 -5.48 29.85
CA LYS A 100 -29.78 -4.64 29.89
C LYS A 100 -29.33 -4.23 28.49
N THR A 101 -29.43 -5.11 27.51
CA THR A 101 -29.06 -4.84 26.13
C THR A 101 -30.02 -3.83 25.50
N PHE A 102 -31.33 -3.96 25.72
CA PHE A 102 -32.32 -3.03 25.18
C PHE A 102 -32.23 -1.61 25.78
N SER A 103 -31.94 -1.50 27.05
CA SER A 103 -31.73 -0.20 27.71
C SER A 103 -30.41 0.46 27.32
N ALA A 104 -29.36 -0.34 27.13
CA ALA A 104 -28.05 0.16 26.64
C ALA A 104 -28.12 0.65 25.20
N VAL A 105 -28.83 -0.04 24.32
CA VAL A 105 -29.07 0.36 22.94
C VAL A 105 -29.90 1.64 22.85
N LYS A 106 -31.01 1.72 23.60
CA LYS A 106 -31.83 2.96 23.71
C LYS A 106 -31.03 4.13 24.26
N ALA A 107 -30.16 3.90 25.24
CA ALA A 107 -29.29 4.95 25.79
C ALA A 107 -28.20 5.41 24.79
N ARG A 108 -27.68 4.50 23.95
CA ARG A 108 -26.73 4.83 22.89
C ARG A 108 -27.40 5.56 21.72
N GLN A 109 -28.60 5.19 21.33
CA GLN A 109 -29.38 5.86 20.27
C GLN A 109 -29.83 7.27 20.68
N ARG A 110 -30.09 7.55 21.96
CA ARG A 110 -30.57 8.85 22.47
C ARG A 110 -29.51 9.95 22.55
N GLY A 111 -28.41 9.89 21.82
CA GLY A 111 -27.76 11.13 21.43
C GLY A 111 -26.57 11.60 22.25
N LYS A 112 -25.99 10.83 23.16
CA LYS A 112 -24.70 11.22 23.79
C LYS A 112 -23.45 10.88 22.96
N ASN A 113 -23.59 10.20 21.81
CA ASN A 113 -22.50 9.75 20.96
C ASN A 113 -22.50 10.32 19.53
N LYS A 114 -23.22 11.41 19.27
CA LYS A 114 -23.03 12.17 18.03
C LYS A 114 -21.61 12.72 18.02
N GLY A 115 -20.73 12.12 17.23
CA GLY A 115 -19.34 12.55 17.05
C GLY A 115 -18.25 11.64 17.61
N LYS A 116 -18.58 10.60 18.39
CA LYS A 116 -17.61 9.57 18.76
C LYS A 116 -17.49 8.58 17.62
N PHE A 117 -16.24 8.19 17.33
CA PHE A 117 -15.84 7.25 16.27
C PHE A 117 -16.96 6.26 15.90
N LYS A 118 -17.43 6.35 14.66
CA LYS A 118 -18.40 5.40 14.09
C LYS A 118 -17.82 3.99 13.92
N PHE A 119 -16.73 3.68 14.58
CA PHE A 119 -16.09 2.40 14.45
C PHE A 119 -16.74 1.40 15.38
N PHE A 120 -17.19 0.35 14.79
CA PHE A 120 -17.64 -0.85 15.45
C PHE A 120 -16.45 -1.49 16.19
N LEU A 121 -16.66 -1.93 17.39
CA LEU A 121 -15.66 -2.48 18.27
C LEU A 121 -15.25 -3.88 18.07
N PRO A 122 -13.99 -4.12 18.27
CA PRO A 122 -12.89 -3.41 17.70
C PRO A 122 -12.91 -3.64 16.20
N PRO A 123 -12.37 -2.70 15.42
CA PRO A 123 -12.44 -2.73 13.95
C PRO A 123 -12.02 -4.04 13.32
N SER A 124 -11.13 -4.77 13.97
CA SER A 124 -10.64 -6.08 13.55
C SER A 124 -11.69 -7.21 13.54
N ALA A 125 -12.89 -6.98 14.07
CA ALA A 125 -13.97 -7.97 14.07
C ALA A 125 -15.00 -7.78 12.97
N GLU A 126 -14.84 -6.81 12.11
CA GLU A 126 -15.79 -6.46 11.08
C GLU A 126 -15.72 -7.32 9.82
N ASP A 127 -14.95 -8.41 9.78
CA ASP A 127 -15.08 -9.40 8.74
C ASP A 127 -16.36 -10.22 8.94
N PHE A 128 -16.86 -10.87 7.90
CA PHE A 128 -18.13 -11.58 7.97
C PHE A 128 -18.20 -12.62 9.12
N LYS A 129 -17.15 -13.41 9.28
CA LYS A 129 -17.06 -14.39 10.35
C LYS A 129 -17.03 -13.73 11.72
N GLY A 130 -16.31 -12.64 11.88
CA GLY A 130 -16.25 -11.87 13.12
C GLY A 130 -17.60 -11.26 13.51
N LEU A 131 -18.39 -10.80 12.53
CA LEU A 131 -19.75 -10.34 12.76
C LEU A 131 -20.66 -11.49 13.25
N MET A 132 -20.54 -12.68 12.66
CA MET A 132 -21.31 -13.87 13.07
C MET A 132 -21.00 -14.31 14.51
N TYR A 133 -19.77 -14.11 14.98
CA TYR A 133 -19.38 -14.39 16.36
C TYR A 133 -20.23 -13.63 17.39
N SER A 134 -20.81 -12.49 17.01
CA SER A 134 -21.72 -11.74 17.86
C SER A 134 -23.04 -12.48 18.12
N PHE A 135 -23.40 -13.43 17.27
CA PHE A 135 -24.63 -14.23 17.39
C PHE A 135 -24.40 -15.61 18.02
N MET A 136 -23.18 -15.95 18.40
CA MET A 136 -22.84 -17.24 18.97
C MET A 136 -22.99 -17.24 20.49
N GLY A 137 -23.66 -18.28 21.03
CA GLY A 137 -23.81 -18.51 22.46
C GLY A 137 -22.52 -18.97 23.15
N LYS A 138 -22.64 -19.39 24.39
CA LYS A 138 -21.55 -19.91 25.20
C LYS A 138 -21.52 -21.45 25.20
N GLY A 139 -20.31 -21.99 25.42
CA GLY A 139 -20.10 -23.43 25.55
C GLY A 139 -20.61 -24.22 24.33
N GLU A 140 -21.18 -25.37 24.56
CA GLU A 140 -21.71 -26.28 23.53
C GLU A 140 -22.78 -25.65 22.63
N ILE A 141 -23.61 -24.74 23.17
CA ILE A 141 -24.60 -24.01 22.36
C ILE A 141 -23.89 -23.13 21.34
N GLY A 142 -22.80 -22.44 21.76
CA GLY A 142 -22.00 -21.61 20.85
C GLY A 142 -21.28 -22.43 19.77
N GLU A 143 -20.90 -23.67 20.09
CA GLU A 143 -20.31 -24.58 19.09
C GLU A 143 -21.38 -25.06 18.08
N LYS A 144 -22.60 -25.36 18.52
CA LYS A 144 -23.72 -25.63 17.62
C LYS A 144 -24.01 -24.45 16.70
N HIS A 145 -24.03 -23.23 17.24
CA HIS A 145 -24.21 -22.01 16.44
C HIS A 145 -23.10 -21.84 15.42
N HIS A 146 -21.85 -22.06 15.81
CA HIS A 146 -20.72 -21.99 14.86
C HIS A 146 -20.86 -23.01 13.72
N ALA A 147 -21.22 -24.25 14.07
CA ALA A 147 -21.46 -25.30 13.09
C ALA A 147 -22.64 -24.98 12.15
N TRP A 148 -23.69 -24.37 12.68
CA TRP A 148 -24.82 -23.89 11.88
C TRP A 148 -24.42 -22.77 10.90
N PHE A 149 -23.71 -21.71 11.35
CA PHE A 149 -23.21 -20.66 10.48
C PHE A 149 -22.23 -21.21 9.43
N LYS A 150 -21.39 -22.15 9.83
CA LYS A 150 -20.45 -22.79 8.89
C LYS A 150 -21.22 -23.49 7.77
N LYS A 151 -22.19 -24.34 8.13
CA LYS A 151 -22.99 -25.12 7.18
C LYS A 151 -23.82 -24.23 6.24
N ASN A 152 -24.48 -23.19 6.78
CA ASN A 152 -25.47 -22.43 6.03
C ASN A 152 -24.93 -21.16 5.34
N LEU A 153 -23.80 -20.61 5.81
CA LEU A 153 -23.27 -19.36 5.26
C LEU A 153 -21.81 -19.48 4.81
N PHE A 154 -20.90 -19.99 5.65
CA PHE A 154 -19.47 -19.94 5.32
C PHE A 154 -19.10 -20.93 4.23
N ASP A 155 -19.52 -22.19 4.34
CA ASP A 155 -19.22 -23.21 3.36
C ASP A 155 -19.89 -22.95 2.01
N PRO A 156 -21.20 -22.57 1.93
CA PRO A 156 -21.82 -22.18 0.66
C PRO A 156 -21.11 -21.03 -0.05
N TYR A 157 -20.73 -19.98 0.70
CA TYR A 157 -19.97 -18.88 0.13
C TYR A 157 -18.59 -19.31 -0.37
N SER A 158 -17.86 -20.05 0.44
CA SER A 158 -16.53 -20.55 0.07
C SER A 158 -16.58 -21.43 -1.19
N LYS A 159 -17.53 -22.34 -1.28
CA LYS A 159 -17.75 -23.20 -2.46
C LYS A 159 -18.09 -22.37 -3.71
N GLY A 160 -19.00 -21.42 -3.58
CA GLY A 160 -19.39 -20.53 -4.68
C GLY A 160 -18.20 -19.68 -5.18
N MET A 161 -17.41 -19.11 -4.27
CA MET A 161 -16.20 -18.35 -4.62
C MET A 161 -15.14 -19.24 -5.28
N MET A 162 -14.95 -20.46 -4.85
CA MET A 162 -14.05 -21.40 -5.51
C MET A 162 -14.49 -21.66 -6.96
N ARG A 163 -15.80 -21.84 -7.18
CA ARG A 163 -16.36 -22.07 -8.51
C ARG A 163 -16.19 -20.85 -9.42
N ILE A 164 -16.46 -19.64 -8.92
CA ILE A 164 -16.22 -18.38 -9.64
C ILE A 164 -14.74 -18.26 -10.04
N ASN A 165 -13.84 -18.51 -9.10
CA ASN A 165 -12.40 -18.41 -9.35
C ASN A 165 -11.94 -19.47 -10.37
N SER A 166 -12.45 -20.69 -10.30
CA SER A 166 -12.12 -21.75 -11.27
C SER A 166 -12.55 -21.38 -12.69
N LEU A 167 -13.78 -20.85 -12.84
CA LEU A 167 -14.28 -20.39 -14.13
C LEU A 167 -13.46 -19.21 -14.67
N ASN A 168 -13.12 -18.24 -13.83
CA ASN A 168 -12.24 -17.12 -14.21
C ASN A 168 -10.90 -17.61 -14.77
N GLN A 169 -10.32 -18.59 -14.12
CA GLN A 169 -9.05 -19.15 -14.56
C GLN A 169 -9.18 -19.93 -15.86
N GLU A 170 -10.23 -20.74 -15.98
CA GLU A 170 -10.49 -21.51 -17.21
C GLU A 170 -10.66 -20.56 -18.40
N ILE A 171 -11.47 -19.53 -18.27
CA ILE A 171 -11.68 -18.50 -19.29
C ILE A 171 -10.36 -17.82 -19.68
N SER A 172 -9.61 -17.36 -18.69
CA SER A 172 -8.33 -16.68 -18.92
C SER A 172 -7.32 -17.58 -19.64
N ASN A 173 -7.25 -18.85 -19.27
CA ASN A 173 -6.38 -19.83 -19.88
C ASN A 173 -6.82 -20.15 -21.32
N ASN A 174 -8.12 -20.31 -21.54
CA ASN A 174 -8.69 -20.61 -22.86
C ASN A 174 -8.44 -19.46 -23.84
N ILE A 175 -8.69 -18.21 -23.43
CA ILE A 175 -8.40 -17.01 -24.26
C ILE A 175 -6.90 -16.89 -24.53
N ARG A 176 -6.05 -17.15 -23.54
CA ARG A 176 -4.59 -17.10 -23.72
C ARG A 176 -4.13 -18.18 -24.71
N SER A 177 -4.67 -19.36 -24.60
CA SER A 177 -4.38 -20.48 -25.50
C SER A 177 -4.85 -20.17 -26.93
N LEU A 178 -6.06 -19.62 -27.07
CA LEU A 178 -6.62 -19.18 -28.34
C LEU A 178 -5.75 -18.11 -29.00
N LYS A 179 -5.31 -17.09 -28.23
CA LYS A 179 -4.38 -16.06 -28.74
C LYS A 179 -2.98 -16.61 -29.10
N LYS A 180 -2.60 -17.76 -28.56
CA LYS A 180 -1.34 -18.43 -28.92
C LYS A 180 -1.47 -19.35 -30.13
N SER A 181 -2.63 -19.99 -30.32
CA SER A 181 -2.87 -20.95 -31.41
C SER A 181 -3.00 -20.30 -32.79
N ILE A 182 -3.30 -18.99 -32.84
CA ILE A 182 -3.45 -18.22 -34.08
C ILE A 182 -2.28 -17.23 -34.20
N PRO A 183 -1.26 -17.52 -35.05
CA PRO A 183 -0.12 -16.63 -35.19
C PRO A 183 -0.49 -15.22 -35.64
N GLY A 184 0.06 -14.20 -34.99
CA GLY A 184 -0.18 -12.80 -35.35
C GLY A 184 -1.53 -12.24 -34.94
N ILE A 185 -2.44 -13.02 -34.37
CA ILE A 185 -3.81 -12.59 -34.03
C ILE A 185 -3.83 -11.36 -33.10
N LYS A 186 -2.87 -11.24 -32.20
CA LYS A 186 -2.82 -10.10 -31.24
C LYS A 186 -2.69 -8.75 -31.94
N ASN A 187 -1.92 -8.68 -33.03
CA ASN A 187 -1.77 -7.47 -33.82
C ASN A 187 -3.01 -7.29 -34.71
N LYS A 188 -3.43 -8.37 -35.36
CA LYS A 188 -4.60 -8.39 -36.23
C LYS A 188 -5.89 -7.93 -35.54
N LEU A 189 -6.08 -8.27 -34.27
CA LEU A 189 -7.22 -7.80 -33.47
C LEU A 189 -7.26 -6.28 -33.31
N ARG A 190 -6.11 -5.61 -33.34
CA ARG A 190 -5.97 -4.16 -33.19
C ARG A 190 -6.10 -3.41 -34.51
N ASP A 191 -5.97 -4.09 -35.63
CA ASP A 191 -6.06 -3.48 -36.95
C ASP A 191 -7.50 -3.01 -37.21
N LYS A 192 -7.62 -1.93 -37.98
CA LYS A 192 -8.92 -1.40 -38.38
C LYS A 192 -9.57 -2.27 -39.46
N VAL A 193 -10.88 -2.33 -39.45
CA VAL A 193 -11.68 -2.99 -40.48
C VAL A 193 -11.85 -2.04 -41.66
N GLY A 194 -11.02 -2.24 -42.71
CA GLY A 194 -11.03 -1.39 -43.89
C GLY A 194 -10.90 0.10 -43.55
N ASP A 195 -11.76 0.93 -44.15
CA ASP A 195 -11.78 2.39 -43.91
C ASP A 195 -12.67 2.79 -42.70
N THR A 196 -13.12 1.81 -41.91
CA THR A 196 -13.95 2.09 -40.75
C THR A 196 -13.11 2.54 -39.55
N ASN A 197 -13.77 3.09 -38.53
CA ASN A 197 -13.14 3.40 -37.24
C ASN A 197 -13.15 2.22 -36.27
N PHE A 198 -13.67 1.06 -36.67
CA PHE A 198 -13.77 -0.12 -35.81
C PHE A 198 -12.54 -1.01 -35.98
N THR A 199 -12.15 -1.68 -34.89
CA THR A 199 -11.09 -2.68 -34.90
C THR A 199 -11.64 -4.07 -35.20
N ASN A 200 -10.77 -5.01 -35.61
CA ASN A 200 -11.14 -6.40 -35.79
C ASN A 200 -11.66 -7.06 -34.50
N GLU A 201 -11.16 -6.68 -33.33
CA GLU A 201 -11.68 -7.18 -32.05
C GLU A 201 -13.14 -6.71 -31.82
N GLN A 202 -13.45 -5.46 -32.15
CA GLN A 202 -14.83 -4.95 -32.12
C GLN A 202 -15.71 -5.68 -33.16
N ALA A 203 -15.17 -5.95 -34.34
CA ALA A 203 -15.90 -6.71 -35.36
C ALA A 203 -16.26 -8.13 -34.88
N ILE A 204 -15.34 -8.82 -34.22
CA ILE A 204 -15.58 -10.16 -33.64
C ILE A 204 -16.68 -10.10 -32.59
N ARG A 205 -16.68 -9.10 -31.72
CA ARG A 205 -17.70 -8.93 -30.67
C ARG A 205 -19.08 -8.70 -31.32
N VAL A 206 -19.14 -7.79 -32.27
CA VAL A 206 -20.39 -7.51 -33.05
C VAL A 206 -20.86 -8.75 -33.79
N PHE A 207 -19.96 -9.52 -34.39
CA PHE A 207 -20.26 -10.77 -35.07
C PHE A 207 -20.91 -11.78 -34.13
N ASN A 208 -20.35 -11.98 -32.92
CA ASN A 208 -20.89 -12.89 -31.92
C ASN A 208 -22.27 -12.44 -31.39
N TRP A 209 -22.44 -11.16 -31.11
CA TRP A 209 -23.74 -10.61 -30.67
C TRP A 209 -24.80 -10.76 -31.77
N ASN A 210 -24.44 -10.38 -32.99
CA ASN A 210 -25.37 -10.51 -34.14
C ASN A 210 -25.78 -11.97 -34.38
N ARG A 211 -24.86 -12.91 -34.23
CA ARG A 211 -25.16 -14.35 -34.37
C ARG A 211 -26.15 -14.83 -33.29
N ASN A 212 -26.09 -14.27 -32.10
CA ASN A 212 -27.00 -14.56 -30.99
C ASN A 212 -28.27 -13.73 -31.02
N GLY A 213 -28.53 -12.96 -32.11
CA GLY A 213 -29.73 -12.15 -32.26
C GLY A 213 -29.78 -10.90 -31.39
N VAL A 214 -28.63 -10.49 -30.82
CA VAL A 214 -28.56 -9.33 -29.93
C VAL A 214 -28.25 -8.07 -30.72
N GLU A 215 -29.05 -7.04 -30.51
CA GLU A 215 -28.84 -5.72 -31.13
C GLU A 215 -27.72 -4.95 -30.42
N VAL A 216 -26.83 -4.34 -31.23
CA VAL A 216 -25.68 -3.57 -30.69
C VAL A 216 -26.07 -2.08 -30.63
N PRO A 217 -26.09 -1.46 -29.45
CA PRO A 217 -26.50 -0.08 -29.29
C PRO A 217 -25.65 0.89 -30.13
N GLY A 218 -26.32 1.77 -30.88
CA GLY A 218 -25.70 2.84 -31.67
C GLY A 218 -24.95 2.37 -32.92
N LEU A 219 -25.02 1.08 -33.31
CA LEU A 219 -24.41 0.58 -34.50
C LEU A 219 -25.38 0.67 -35.71
N SER A 220 -24.90 1.27 -36.79
CA SER A 220 -25.69 1.32 -38.01
C SER A 220 -25.76 -0.05 -38.71
N ARG A 221 -26.85 -0.30 -39.48
CA ARG A 221 -26.96 -1.53 -40.27
C ARG A 221 -25.84 -1.69 -41.30
N ALA A 222 -25.34 -0.58 -41.85
CA ALA A 222 -24.23 -0.59 -42.79
C ALA A 222 -22.92 -1.03 -42.12
N ASP A 223 -22.65 -0.47 -40.94
CA ASP A 223 -21.47 -0.86 -40.15
C ASP A 223 -21.59 -2.30 -39.68
N LEU A 224 -22.73 -2.72 -39.16
CA LEU A 224 -23.00 -4.11 -38.78
C LEU A 224 -22.66 -5.06 -39.93
N ASN A 225 -23.17 -4.82 -41.13
CA ASN A 225 -22.91 -5.66 -42.30
C ASN A 225 -21.43 -5.67 -42.69
N THR A 226 -20.74 -4.53 -42.57
CA THR A 226 -19.33 -4.39 -42.89
C THR A 226 -18.49 -5.18 -41.88
N LEU A 227 -18.76 -5.09 -40.59
CA LEU A 227 -18.03 -5.79 -39.52
C LEU A 227 -18.26 -7.29 -39.58
N VAL A 228 -19.51 -7.73 -39.79
CA VAL A 228 -19.84 -9.16 -39.95
C VAL A 228 -19.18 -9.76 -41.19
N LYS A 229 -19.14 -9.03 -42.30
CA LYS A 229 -18.44 -9.46 -43.53
C LYS A 229 -16.94 -9.56 -43.30
N ALA A 230 -16.33 -8.64 -42.60
CA ALA A 230 -14.91 -8.64 -42.30
C ALA A 230 -14.50 -9.92 -41.53
N VAL A 231 -15.28 -10.32 -40.51
CA VAL A 231 -15.02 -11.56 -39.78
C VAL A 231 -15.23 -12.80 -40.63
N ASN A 232 -16.29 -12.84 -41.44
CA ASN A 232 -16.57 -13.98 -42.32
C ASN A 232 -15.53 -14.18 -43.45
N ASN A 233 -14.94 -13.08 -43.91
CA ASN A 233 -13.94 -13.11 -44.97
C ASN A 233 -12.52 -13.42 -44.52
N ASP A 234 -12.28 -13.45 -43.22
CA ASP A 234 -10.98 -13.70 -42.61
C ASP A 234 -11.02 -14.96 -41.75
N ALA A 235 -10.34 -15.98 -42.17
CA ALA A 235 -10.34 -17.30 -41.53
C ALA A 235 -9.85 -17.23 -40.04
N ASP A 236 -8.82 -16.43 -39.78
CA ASP A 236 -8.26 -16.31 -38.43
C ASP A 236 -9.22 -15.59 -37.47
N LEU A 237 -9.87 -14.50 -37.94
CA LEU A 237 -10.87 -13.77 -37.20
C LEU A 237 -12.09 -14.63 -36.91
N LYS A 238 -12.52 -15.43 -37.91
CA LYS A 238 -13.65 -16.34 -37.75
C LYS A 238 -13.37 -17.45 -36.75
N ILE A 239 -12.20 -18.10 -36.85
CA ILE A 239 -11.76 -19.13 -35.90
C ILE A 239 -11.71 -18.53 -34.48
N PHE A 240 -11.16 -17.31 -34.35
CA PHE A 240 -11.10 -16.65 -33.07
C PHE A 240 -12.50 -16.32 -32.52
N ALA A 241 -13.41 -15.82 -33.36
CA ALA A 241 -14.78 -15.51 -32.98
C ALA A 241 -15.55 -16.76 -32.54
N ASP A 242 -15.44 -17.86 -33.28
CA ASP A 242 -16.12 -19.13 -32.97
C ASP A 242 -15.64 -19.70 -31.65
N ASN A 243 -14.34 -19.80 -31.45
CA ASN A 243 -13.79 -20.30 -30.18
C ASN A 243 -14.10 -19.36 -29.00
N ALA A 244 -14.12 -18.03 -29.20
CA ALA A 244 -14.52 -17.09 -28.16
C ALA A 244 -16.01 -17.27 -27.78
N SER A 245 -16.86 -17.55 -28.77
CA SER A 245 -18.27 -17.86 -28.51
C SER A 245 -18.42 -19.19 -27.75
N ASP A 246 -17.64 -20.22 -28.08
CA ASP A 246 -17.69 -21.50 -27.35
C ASP A 246 -17.25 -21.36 -25.89
N ILE A 247 -16.27 -20.48 -25.61
CA ILE A 247 -15.87 -20.15 -24.23
C ILE A 247 -17.01 -19.42 -23.54
N ALA A 248 -17.65 -18.45 -24.19
CA ALA A 248 -18.77 -17.69 -23.66
C ALA A 248 -19.99 -18.58 -23.33
N ASN A 249 -20.32 -19.51 -24.22
CA ASN A 249 -21.44 -20.44 -24.03
C ASN A 249 -21.28 -21.33 -22.79
N LYS A 250 -20.04 -21.64 -22.37
CA LYS A 250 -19.76 -22.38 -21.15
C LYS A 250 -20.09 -21.61 -19.86
N ILE A 251 -20.13 -20.28 -19.95
CA ILE A 251 -20.49 -19.42 -18.81
C ILE A 251 -22.02 -19.46 -18.60
N GLY A 252 -22.79 -19.67 -19.66
CA GLY A 252 -24.25 -19.87 -19.60
C GLY A 252 -25.06 -18.61 -19.32
N VAL A 253 -24.54 -17.45 -19.64
CA VAL A 253 -25.21 -16.14 -19.51
C VAL A 253 -25.24 -15.45 -20.87
N ASP A 254 -26.39 -14.84 -21.21
CA ASP A 254 -26.54 -14.08 -22.44
C ASP A 254 -25.69 -12.81 -22.44
N GLN A 255 -25.00 -12.57 -23.53
CA GLN A 255 -24.20 -11.37 -23.75
C GLN A 255 -25.09 -10.21 -24.15
N ASN A 256 -25.24 -9.20 -23.31
CA ASN A 256 -25.89 -7.94 -23.69
C ASN A 256 -24.86 -6.80 -23.80
N PRO A 257 -24.59 -6.28 -25.00
CA PRO A 257 -23.69 -5.14 -25.16
C PRO A 257 -24.28 -3.90 -24.49
N GLY A 258 -23.54 -3.31 -23.57
CA GLY A 258 -23.89 -2.01 -23.00
C GLY A 258 -23.64 -0.86 -23.98
N VAL A 259 -24.14 0.34 -23.68
CA VAL A 259 -23.93 1.55 -24.49
C VAL A 259 -22.45 1.87 -24.72
N ALA A 260 -21.60 1.49 -23.79
CA ALA A 260 -20.13 1.67 -23.83
C ALA A 260 -19.37 0.52 -24.49
N TRP A 261 -20.03 -0.36 -25.24
CA TRP A 261 -19.43 -1.55 -25.87
C TRP A 261 -18.17 -1.27 -26.69
N LEU A 262 -18.06 -0.07 -27.28
CA LEU A 262 -16.91 0.35 -28.07
C LEU A 262 -15.58 0.32 -27.29
N ALA A 263 -15.65 0.52 -26.00
CA ALA A 263 -14.46 0.57 -25.12
C ALA A 263 -14.05 -0.81 -24.60
N GLY A 264 -14.83 -1.85 -24.81
CA GLY A 264 -14.57 -3.19 -24.30
C GLY A 264 -13.72 -4.07 -25.24
N SER A 265 -13.36 -5.24 -24.73
CA SER A 265 -12.67 -6.31 -25.43
C SER A 265 -13.40 -7.63 -25.26
N VAL A 266 -13.04 -8.65 -26.05
CA VAL A 266 -13.59 -10.01 -25.86
C VAL A 266 -13.36 -10.53 -24.44
N SER A 267 -12.24 -10.19 -23.84
CA SER A 267 -11.93 -10.58 -22.45
C SER A 267 -12.78 -9.83 -21.44
N SER A 268 -13.09 -8.54 -21.68
CA SER A 268 -13.96 -7.77 -20.78
C SER A 268 -15.40 -8.29 -20.83
N ASP A 269 -15.91 -8.61 -22.02
CA ASP A 269 -17.27 -9.17 -22.15
C ASP A 269 -17.42 -10.48 -21.37
N MET A 270 -16.42 -11.35 -21.43
CA MET A 270 -16.44 -12.59 -20.65
C MET A 270 -16.36 -12.37 -19.14
N ASN A 271 -15.62 -11.36 -18.70
CA ASN A 271 -15.57 -10.99 -17.28
C ASN A 271 -16.93 -10.41 -16.82
N ASP A 272 -17.58 -9.61 -17.66
CA ASP A 272 -18.90 -9.04 -17.37
C ASP A 272 -19.95 -10.17 -17.28
N MET A 273 -19.94 -11.13 -18.22
CA MET A 273 -20.80 -12.31 -18.16
C MET A 273 -20.57 -13.13 -16.88
N LEU A 274 -19.32 -13.28 -16.47
CA LEU A 274 -19.00 -14.00 -15.24
C LEU A 274 -19.48 -13.23 -13.99
N GLN A 275 -19.43 -11.92 -14.05
CA GLN A 275 -19.99 -11.06 -13.00
C GLN A 275 -21.51 -11.20 -12.94
N ASP A 276 -22.19 -11.26 -14.07
CA ASP A 276 -23.63 -11.48 -14.16
C ASP A 276 -24.03 -12.89 -13.69
N SER A 277 -23.21 -13.91 -13.98
CA SER A 277 -23.41 -15.28 -13.50
C SER A 277 -23.12 -15.47 -12.00
N ARG A 278 -22.49 -14.51 -11.34
CA ARG A 278 -22.10 -14.57 -9.94
C ARG A 278 -23.27 -14.90 -9.01
N ALA A 279 -24.42 -14.30 -9.26
CA ALA A 279 -25.64 -14.53 -8.47
C ALA A 279 -26.06 -16.01 -8.51
N ALA A 280 -26.01 -16.63 -9.69
CA ALA A 280 -26.32 -18.06 -9.85
C ALA A 280 -25.26 -18.96 -9.22
N LEU A 281 -23.98 -18.61 -9.35
CA LEU A 281 -22.88 -19.38 -8.76
C LEU A 281 -22.85 -19.30 -7.21
N LEU A 282 -23.44 -18.23 -6.64
CA LEU A 282 -23.61 -18.03 -5.20
C LEU A 282 -25.04 -18.27 -4.74
N GLN A 283 -25.90 -18.95 -5.54
CA GLN A 283 -27.34 -19.10 -5.28
C GLN A 283 -27.63 -19.63 -3.87
N GLU A 284 -26.98 -20.71 -3.47
CA GLU A 284 -27.16 -21.30 -2.11
C GLU A 284 -26.83 -20.27 -1.02
N PHE A 285 -25.68 -19.60 -1.13
CA PHE A 285 -25.30 -18.55 -0.18
C PHE A 285 -26.28 -17.38 -0.19
N ASN A 286 -26.66 -16.89 -1.38
CA ASN A 286 -27.57 -15.75 -1.50
C ASN A 286 -28.92 -16.07 -0.90
N SER A 287 -29.48 -17.25 -1.19
CA SER A 287 -30.76 -17.71 -0.65
C SER A 287 -30.72 -17.79 0.87
N ASN A 288 -29.69 -18.42 1.42
CA ASN A 288 -29.51 -18.55 2.86
C ASN A 288 -29.28 -17.19 3.54
N ALA A 289 -28.47 -16.33 2.94
CA ALA A 289 -28.19 -14.99 3.46
C ALA A 289 -29.45 -14.11 3.43
N ASP A 290 -30.28 -14.20 2.40
CA ASP A 290 -31.55 -13.46 2.30
C ASP A 290 -32.58 -13.92 3.36
N ALA A 291 -32.60 -15.21 3.66
CA ALA A 291 -33.43 -15.74 4.74
C ALA A 291 -32.94 -15.27 6.13
N VAL A 292 -31.64 -15.43 6.40
CA VAL A 292 -31.02 -15.07 7.68
C VAL A 292 -31.03 -13.57 7.92
N PHE A 293 -30.73 -12.77 6.89
CA PHE A 293 -30.60 -11.31 6.97
C PHE A 293 -31.74 -10.58 6.24
N SER A 294 -32.96 -11.14 6.35
CA SER A 294 -34.17 -10.44 5.91
C SER A 294 -34.32 -9.09 6.64
N ASP A 295 -35.05 -8.13 6.05
CA ASP A 295 -35.31 -6.83 6.66
C ASP A 295 -35.83 -6.94 8.11
N LYS A 296 -36.70 -7.93 8.35
CA LYS A 296 -37.20 -8.23 9.69
C LYS A 296 -36.08 -8.59 10.67
N ASN A 297 -35.12 -9.39 10.22
CA ASN A 297 -34.00 -9.83 11.06
C ASN A 297 -32.94 -8.72 11.19
N LEU A 298 -32.66 -7.97 10.11
CA LEU A 298 -31.79 -6.81 10.16
C LEU A 298 -32.30 -5.74 11.14
N ASN A 299 -33.61 -5.49 11.20
CA ASN A 299 -34.20 -4.58 12.17
C ASN A 299 -34.02 -5.10 13.63
N LYS A 300 -34.13 -6.43 13.86
CA LYS A 300 -33.84 -7.02 15.16
C LYS A 300 -32.35 -6.91 15.51
N ILE A 301 -31.47 -7.16 14.55
CA ILE A 301 -30.02 -7.04 14.71
C ILE A 301 -29.66 -5.57 15.04
N GLU A 302 -30.19 -4.62 14.30
CA GLU A 302 -29.97 -3.19 14.57
C GLU A 302 -30.47 -2.78 15.95
N ALA A 303 -31.61 -3.27 16.39
CA ALA A 303 -32.16 -3.02 17.72
C ALA A 303 -31.24 -3.55 18.85
N ILE A 304 -30.50 -4.64 18.61
CA ILE A 304 -29.61 -5.26 19.58
C ILE A 304 -28.19 -4.68 19.51
N TYR A 305 -27.63 -4.56 18.31
CA TYR A 305 -26.22 -4.25 18.08
C TYR A 305 -25.97 -2.80 17.61
N GLY A 306 -27.02 -2.11 17.18
CA GLY A 306 -26.95 -0.73 16.70
C GLY A 306 -26.79 -0.60 15.18
N SER A 307 -27.06 0.60 14.67
CA SER A 307 -27.03 0.90 13.23
C SER A 307 -25.67 0.68 12.58
N ASN A 308 -24.56 0.96 13.27
CA ASN A 308 -23.22 0.73 12.73
C ASN A 308 -22.94 -0.76 12.47
N PHE A 309 -23.48 -1.65 13.30
CA PHE A 309 -23.35 -3.08 13.08
C PHE A 309 -24.13 -3.51 11.84
N ARG A 310 -25.38 -3.03 11.71
CA ARG A 310 -26.20 -3.27 10.55
C ARG A 310 -25.52 -2.77 9.27
N GLU A 311 -25.04 -1.54 9.28
CA GLU A 311 -24.34 -0.94 8.13
C GLU A 311 -23.10 -1.78 7.73
N ALA A 312 -22.29 -2.21 8.71
CA ALA A 312 -21.14 -3.05 8.45
C ALA A 312 -21.55 -4.43 7.87
N LEU A 313 -22.60 -5.03 8.41
CA LEU A 313 -23.12 -6.32 7.94
C LEU A 313 -23.68 -6.20 6.51
N GLU A 314 -24.52 -5.20 6.25
CA GLU A 314 -25.07 -4.94 4.92
C GLU A 314 -23.96 -4.65 3.88
N ASP A 315 -22.92 -3.90 4.25
CA ASP A 315 -21.79 -3.61 3.38
C ASP A 315 -20.99 -4.88 3.04
N VAL A 316 -20.71 -5.72 4.05
CA VAL A 316 -20.03 -7.01 3.83
C VAL A 316 -20.88 -7.93 2.94
N LEU A 317 -22.18 -8.05 3.22
CA LEU A 317 -23.10 -8.87 2.42
C LEU A 317 -23.18 -8.36 0.98
N TYR A 318 -23.24 -7.05 0.78
CA TYR A 318 -23.23 -6.46 -0.56
C TYR A 318 -21.96 -6.85 -1.31
N ARG A 319 -20.78 -6.70 -0.69
CA ARG A 319 -19.51 -7.08 -1.31
C ARG A 319 -19.41 -8.59 -1.59
N MET A 320 -19.93 -9.41 -0.70
CA MET A 320 -19.97 -10.87 -0.89
C MET A 320 -20.85 -11.24 -2.08
N LYS A 321 -22.04 -10.68 -2.17
CA LYS A 321 -23.02 -10.95 -3.25
C LYS A 321 -22.55 -10.40 -4.60
N THR A 322 -22.09 -9.15 -4.64
CA THR A 322 -21.77 -8.46 -5.89
C THR A 322 -20.30 -8.58 -6.31
N GLY A 323 -19.39 -8.89 -5.39
CA GLY A 323 -17.95 -8.84 -5.64
C GLY A 323 -17.37 -7.43 -5.76
N SER A 324 -18.18 -6.39 -5.54
CA SER A 324 -17.81 -4.99 -5.69
C SER A 324 -18.01 -4.22 -4.39
N THR A 325 -17.22 -3.18 -4.15
CA THR A 325 -17.48 -2.26 -3.04
C THR A 325 -18.72 -1.43 -3.32
N ARG A 326 -19.51 -1.14 -2.28
CA ARG A 326 -20.70 -0.30 -2.37
C ARG A 326 -20.32 1.08 -2.96
N PRO A 327 -20.99 1.58 -3.99
CA PRO A 327 -20.71 2.90 -4.55
C PRO A 327 -20.92 3.96 -3.46
N GLN A 328 -19.84 4.58 -3.02
CA GLN A 328 -19.90 5.72 -2.12
C GLN A 328 -19.72 6.96 -2.97
N GLY A 329 -20.79 7.72 -3.23
CA GLY A 329 -20.90 8.88 -4.13
C GLY A 329 -19.75 9.90 -4.09
N GLN A 330 -18.54 9.47 -4.40
CA GLN A 330 -17.34 10.30 -4.39
C GLN A 330 -17.19 11.05 -5.71
N SER A 331 -16.63 12.25 -5.63
CA SER A 331 -16.31 13.03 -6.82
C SER A 331 -15.21 12.33 -7.65
N ARG A 332 -15.26 12.48 -8.98
CA ARG A 332 -14.25 11.95 -9.90
C ARG A 332 -12.83 12.41 -9.55
N ILE A 333 -12.70 13.62 -9.00
CA ILE A 333 -11.41 14.17 -8.57
C ILE A 333 -10.86 13.38 -7.39
N MET A 334 -11.70 13.07 -6.39
CA MET A 334 -11.31 12.27 -5.24
C MET A 334 -10.89 10.86 -5.66
N ASN A 335 -11.64 10.21 -6.56
CA ASN A 335 -11.28 8.89 -7.07
C ASN A 335 -9.93 8.90 -7.82
N ASN A 336 -9.70 9.91 -8.67
CA ASN A 336 -8.43 10.04 -9.37
C ASN A 336 -7.25 10.28 -8.41
N PHE A 337 -7.46 11.09 -7.38
CA PHE A 337 -6.47 11.33 -6.32
C PHE A 337 -6.16 10.04 -5.54
N MET A 338 -7.20 9.30 -5.15
CA MET A 338 -7.05 8.03 -4.45
C MET A 338 -6.31 6.99 -5.31
N ASN A 339 -6.65 6.89 -6.58
CA ASN A 339 -5.99 5.98 -7.51
C ASN A 339 -4.52 6.36 -7.74
N TRP A 340 -4.21 7.66 -7.81
CA TRP A 340 -2.84 8.13 -7.91
C TRP A 340 -2.01 7.77 -6.65
N ILE A 341 -2.58 7.94 -5.45
CA ILE A 341 -1.89 7.56 -4.21
C ILE A 341 -1.73 6.04 -4.13
N ASN A 342 -2.79 5.27 -4.38
CA ASN A 342 -2.74 3.82 -4.32
C ASN A 342 -1.78 3.21 -5.36
N GLY A 343 -1.56 3.88 -6.48
CA GLY A 343 -0.57 3.47 -7.48
C GLY A 343 0.85 3.33 -6.93
N SER A 344 1.19 4.03 -5.84
CA SER A 344 2.49 3.87 -5.18
C SER A 344 2.72 2.49 -4.55
N ILE A 345 1.65 1.75 -4.26
CA ILE A 345 1.72 0.39 -3.72
C ILE A 345 2.35 -0.55 -4.75
N GLY A 346 1.92 -0.42 -6.00
CA GLY A 346 2.49 -1.20 -7.10
C GLY A 346 4.00 -0.97 -7.25
N THR A 347 4.44 0.27 -7.16
CA THR A 347 5.88 0.58 -7.24
C THR A 347 6.67 0.05 -6.06
N THR A 348 6.08 0.04 -4.86
CA THR A 348 6.75 -0.45 -3.65
C THR A 348 6.96 -1.95 -3.67
N MET A 349 6.00 -2.71 -4.19
CA MET A 349 6.08 -4.17 -4.28
C MET A 349 6.88 -4.67 -5.49
N PHE A 350 7.27 -3.76 -6.38
CA PHE A 350 7.95 -4.12 -7.62
C PHE A 350 9.32 -4.77 -7.36
N PHE A 351 9.51 -5.99 -7.82
CA PHE A 351 10.73 -6.82 -7.64
C PHE A 351 11.28 -6.85 -6.20
N ASN A 352 10.42 -6.87 -5.20
CA ASN A 352 10.84 -6.93 -3.80
C ASN A 352 11.19 -8.37 -3.38
N ALA A 353 12.37 -8.84 -3.77
CA ALA A 353 12.85 -10.18 -3.48
C ALA A 353 13.03 -10.42 -1.96
N ARG A 354 13.43 -9.39 -1.20
CA ARG A 354 13.51 -9.47 0.26
C ARG A 354 12.14 -9.77 0.88
N SER A 355 11.11 -9.05 0.46
CA SER A 355 9.74 -9.31 0.92
C SER A 355 9.26 -10.70 0.54
N ALA A 356 9.65 -11.18 -0.64
CA ALA A 356 9.35 -12.54 -1.08
C ALA A 356 10.01 -13.60 -0.18
N MET A 357 11.28 -13.44 0.17
CA MET A 357 11.95 -14.38 1.09
C MET A 357 11.34 -14.37 2.49
N LEU A 358 10.98 -13.19 3.00
CA LEU A 358 10.31 -13.08 4.30
C LEU A 358 8.90 -13.70 4.29
N GLN A 359 8.21 -13.68 3.16
CA GLN A 359 6.92 -14.36 3.04
C GLN A 359 7.01 -15.89 3.14
N MET A 360 8.11 -16.50 2.69
CA MET A 360 8.31 -17.95 2.84
C MET A 360 8.28 -18.40 4.31
N VAL A 361 8.65 -17.53 5.22
CA VAL A 361 8.61 -17.79 6.67
C VAL A 361 7.17 -17.92 7.19
N SER A 362 6.18 -17.39 6.50
CA SER A 362 4.78 -17.46 6.91
C SER A 362 4.17 -18.88 6.86
N ASN A 363 4.93 -19.88 6.41
CA ASN A 363 4.55 -21.29 6.46
C ASN A 363 4.20 -21.76 7.89
N VAL A 364 4.78 -21.15 8.93
CA VAL A 364 4.48 -21.45 10.34
C VAL A 364 3.04 -21.10 10.74
N ASN A 365 2.33 -20.28 9.96
CA ASN A 365 0.95 -19.88 10.23
C ASN A 365 -0.06 -21.02 10.20
N PHE A 366 0.30 -22.16 9.63
CA PHE A 366 -0.55 -23.37 9.60
C PHE A 366 -0.45 -24.22 10.86
N ILE A 367 0.45 -23.87 11.80
CA ILE A 367 0.56 -24.55 13.09
C ILE A 367 -0.54 -24.08 14.04
N ASN A 368 -0.95 -24.92 14.99
CA ASN A 368 -2.03 -24.69 15.97
C ASN A 368 -3.46 -24.59 15.38
N TRP A 369 -3.66 -25.15 14.20
CA TRP A 369 -4.98 -25.29 13.60
C TRP A 369 -5.43 -26.74 13.61
N HIS A 370 -6.66 -26.97 14.09
CA HIS A 370 -7.26 -28.31 14.18
C HIS A 370 -6.26 -29.32 14.79
N ASP A 371 -5.94 -30.37 14.03
CA ASP A 371 -5.04 -31.44 14.46
C ASP A 371 -3.55 -31.14 14.20
N ASN A 372 -3.22 -29.96 13.66
CA ASN A 372 -1.85 -29.61 13.29
C ASN A 372 -1.10 -28.86 14.41
N ASN A 373 -0.95 -29.50 15.58
CA ASN A 373 -0.08 -28.96 16.62
C ASN A 373 1.41 -29.15 16.24
N PRO A 374 2.36 -28.47 16.92
CA PRO A 374 3.79 -28.53 16.56
C PRO A 374 4.36 -29.94 16.46
N LEU A 375 3.96 -30.86 17.37
CA LEU A 375 4.42 -32.25 17.37
C LEU A 375 3.89 -33.04 16.17
N LYS A 376 2.61 -32.91 15.86
CA LYS A 376 2.02 -33.53 14.68
C LYS A 376 2.55 -32.94 13.38
N ALA A 377 2.77 -31.62 13.33
CA ALA A 377 3.40 -30.96 12.20
C ALA A 377 4.83 -31.47 11.96
N ALA A 378 5.63 -31.60 13.03
CA ALA A 378 6.98 -32.18 12.96
C ALA A 378 6.96 -33.63 12.49
N LYS A 379 6.00 -34.45 12.97
CA LYS A 379 5.83 -35.84 12.52
C LYS A 379 5.44 -35.94 11.04
N ALA A 380 4.53 -35.09 10.58
CA ALA A 380 4.15 -35.04 9.17
C ALA A 380 5.33 -34.58 8.29
N PHE A 381 6.09 -33.58 8.74
CA PHE A 381 7.30 -33.14 8.09
C PHE A 381 8.39 -34.22 8.04
N ALA A 382 8.56 -35.02 9.09
CA ALA A 382 9.57 -36.09 9.15
C ALA A 382 9.39 -37.14 8.03
N ASN A 383 8.17 -37.35 7.53
CA ASN A 383 7.94 -38.16 6.34
C ASN A 383 8.20 -37.35 5.07
N GLN A 384 9.46 -37.12 4.78
CA GLN A 384 9.92 -36.24 3.69
C GLN A 384 9.34 -36.58 2.33
N LYS A 385 9.22 -37.86 2.00
CA LYS A 385 8.67 -38.29 0.69
C LYS A 385 7.20 -37.82 0.53
N GLN A 386 6.39 -38.09 1.56
CA GLN A 386 4.97 -37.71 1.55
C GLN A 386 4.84 -36.19 1.63
N TYR A 387 5.62 -35.55 2.48
CA TYR A 387 5.60 -34.10 2.64
C TYR A 387 5.84 -33.36 1.33
N TRP A 388 6.92 -33.68 0.60
CA TRP A 388 7.21 -33.03 -0.68
C TRP A 388 6.22 -33.38 -1.78
N SER A 389 5.59 -34.57 -1.72
CA SER A 389 4.48 -34.93 -2.60
C SER A 389 3.27 -34.03 -2.35
N ASP A 390 2.92 -33.81 -1.08
CA ASP A 390 1.83 -32.92 -0.68
C ASP A 390 2.13 -31.46 -1.02
N VAL A 391 3.36 -30.99 -0.80
CA VAL A 391 3.81 -29.67 -1.21
C VAL A 391 3.64 -29.46 -2.72
N ALA A 392 4.10 -30.43 -3.51
CA ALA A 392 4.01 -30.34 -4.97
C ALA A 392 2.54 -30.33 -5.45
N MET A 393 1.70 -31.14 -4.84
CA MET A 393 0.27 -31.21 -5.14
C MET A 393 -0.41 -29.87 -4.82
N ILE A 394 -0.18 -29.31 -3.61
CA ILE A 394 -0.75 -28.04 -3.18
C ILE A 394 -0.22 -26.88 -4.05
N PHE A 395 1.08 -26.81 -4.29
CA PHE A 395 1.70 -25.76 -5.09
C PHE A 395 1.18 -25.71 -6.53
N ASN A 396 0.93 -26.88 -7.12
CA ASN A 396 0.39 -27.01 -8.48
C ASN A 396 -1.13 -26.99 -8.54
N SER A 397 -1.81 -26.86 -7.40
CA SER A 397 -3.27 -26.77 -7.36
C SER A 397 -3.78 -25.52 -8.09
N ASP A 398 -5.02 -25.59 -8.58
CA ASP A 398 -5.65 -24.45 -9.25
C ASP A 398 -5.85 -23.29 -8.29
N TYR A 399 -6.05 -23.55 -7.00
CA TYR A 399 -6.12 -22.54 -5.95
C TYR A 399 -4.85 -21.67 -5.90
N LEU A 400 -3.66 -22.27 -5.81
CA LEU A 400 -2.43 -21.51 -5.77
C LEU A 400 -2.00 -20.93 -7.13
N LYS A 401 -2.38 -21.57 -8.24
CA LYS A 401 -2.19 -20.96 -9.57
C LYS A 401 -3.00 -19.67 -9.72
N GLN A 402 -4.25 -19.65 -9.24
CA GLN A 402 -5.09 -18.45 -9.23
C GLN A 402 -4.49 -17.37 -8.34
N ARG A 403 -4.03 -17.75 -7.15
CA ARG A 403 -3.41 -16.84 -6.20
C ARG A 403 -2.14 -16.18 -6.78
N ARG A 404 -1.32 -16.95 -7.51
CA ARG A 404 -0.16 -16.41 -8.29
C ARG A 404 -0.57 -15.53 -9.46
N GLY A 405 -1.78 -15.67 -9.96
CA GLY A 405 -2.32 -14.81 -11.02
C GLY A 405 -2.65 -13.37 -10.59
N GLY A 406 -2.36 -12.99 -9.37
CA GLY A 406 -2.48 -11.62 -8.88
C GLY A 406 -3.80 -11.25 -8.21
N LEU A 407 -4.70 -12.23 -8.01
CA LEU A 407 -6.05 -11.95 -7.51
C LEU A 407 -6.23 -12.14 -5.99
N GLY A 408 -5.18 -12.44 -5.22
CA GLY A 408 -5.40 -12.94 -3.88
C GLY A 408 -4.58 -12.38 -2.73
N THR A 409 -3.56 -11.55 -2.95
CA THR A 409 -2.57 -11.24 -1.91
C THR A 409 -2.75 -9.89 -1.23
N ASP A 410 -3.09 -8.84 -1.95
CA ASP A 410 -3.32 -7.51 -1.39
C ASP A 410 -4.48 -6.82 -2.08
N LEU A 411 -5.40 -6.23 -1.30
CA LEU A 411 -6.61 -5.59 -1.82
C LEU A 411 -6.27 -4.45 -2.79
N ASN A 412 -5.31 -3.61 -2.41
CA ASN A 412 -4.95 -2.44 -3.20
C ASN A 412 -4.19 -2.85 -4.47
N ALA A 413 -3.31 -3.87 -4.37
CA ALA A 413 -2.61 -4.40 -5.53
C ALA A 413 -3.57 -5.10 -6.51
N ALA A 414 -4.54 -5.86 -6.01
CA ALA A 414 -5.55 -6.52 -6.83
C ALA A 414 -6.45 -5.50 -7.55
N GLU A 415 -6.91 -4.46 -6.86
CA GLU A 415 -7.70 -3.37 -7.46
C GLU A 415 -6.87 -2.58 -8.48
N LEU A 416 -5.61 -2.25 -8.16
CA LEU A 416 -4.72 -1.56 -9.09
C LEU A 416 -4.51 -2.35 -10.38
N LEU A 417 -4.25 -3.65 -10.28
CA LEU A 417 -4.11 -4.51 -11.47
C LEU A 417 -5.40 -4.59 -12.27
N LYS A 418 -6.56 -4.68 -11.60
CA LYS A 418 -7.86 -4.67 -12.25
C LYS A 418 -8.11 -3.36 -12.99
N ASP A 419 -7.86 -2.21 -12.34
CA ASP A 419 -8.02 -0.89 -12.95
C ASP A 419 -7.07 -0.65 -14.13
N LEU A 420 -5.84 -1.15 -14.04
CA LEU A 420 -4.86 -1.05 -15.13
C LEU A 420 -5.21 -1.98 -16.30
N GLN A 421 -5.75 -3.17 -16.03
CA GLN A 421 -6.19 -4.11 -17.06
C GLN A 421 -7.44 -3.64 -17.80
N GLN A 422 -8.30 -2.87 -17.16
CA GLN A 422 -9.50 -2.28 -17.75
C GLN A 422 -9.23 -0.97 -18.54
N GLY A 423 -8.00 -0.48 -18.52
CA GLY A 423 -7.64 0.79 -19.16
C GLY A 423 -7.22 0.64 -20.63
N ASP A 424 -7.92 1.33 -21.54
CA ASP A 424 -7.71 1.25 -23.00
C ASP A 424 -6.42 1.92 -23.53
N LYS A 425 -5.58 2.48 -22.69
CA LYS A 425 -4.38 3.18 -23.15
C LYS A 425 -3.18 2.22 -23.22
N PRO A 426 -2.45 2.16 -24.36
CA PRO A 426 -1.28 1.26 -24.52
C PRO A 426 -0.24 1.40 -23.41
N MET A 427 -0.05 2.62 -22.92
CA MET A 427 0.88 2.92 -21.82
C MET A 427 0.41 2.30 -20.49
N LYS A 428 -0.90 2.33 -20.18
CA LYS A 428 -1.45 1.68 -18.98
C LYS A 428 -1.30 0.18 -19.04
N THR A 429 -1.52 -0.42 -20.20
CA THR A 429 -1.32 -1.87 -20.41
C THR A 429 0.15 -2.27 -20.25
N ALA A 430 1.09 -1.47 -20.75
CA ALA A 430 2.52 -1.70 -20.56
C ALA A 430 2.94 -1.60 -19.09
N ILE A 431 2.43 -0.60 -18.37
CA ILE A 431 2.68 -0.43 -16.93
C ILE A 431 2.06 -1.60 -16.15
N ALA A 432 0.84 -2.03 -16.47
CA ALA A 432 0.20 -3.18 -15.84
C ALA A 432 1.04 -4.46 -16.02
N HIS A 433 1.55 -4.69 -17.22
CA HIS A 433 2.43 -5.83 -17.52
C HIS A 433 3.74 -5.76 -16.74
N LEU A 434 4.35 -4.58 -16.68
CA LEU A 434 5.58 -4.35 -15.92
C LEU A 434 5.37 -4.63 -14.43
N LEU A 435 4.29 -4.09 -13.84
CA LEU A 435 3.96 -4.31 -12.43
C LEU A 435 3.63 -5.77 -12.14
N GLN A 436 2.91 -6.44 -13.03
CA GLN A 436 2.61 -7.88 -12.90
C GLN A 436 3.87 -8.73 -12.87
N LEU A 437 4.87 -8.43 -13.72
CA LEU A 437 6.17 -9.09 -13.68
C LEU A 437 6.91 -8.80 -12.36
N GLY A 438 6.82 -7.57 -11.86
CA GLY A 438 7.43 -7.17 -10.61
C GLY A 438 6.84 -7.85 -9.36
N PHE A 439 5.57 -8.28 -9.40
CA PHE A 439 4.92 -9.01 -8.30
C PHE A 439 5.20 -10.51 -8.29
N THR A 440 5.68 -11.06 -9.40
CA THR A 440 5.90 -12.51 -9.55
C THR A 440 6.74 -13.12 -8.42
N PRO A 441 7.86 -12.53 -7.96
CA PRO A 441 8.64 -13.11 -6.87
C PRO A 441 7.84 -13.24 -5.57
N THR A 442 7.07 -12.23 -5.21
CA THR A 442 6.23 -12.22 -3.99
C THR A 442 5.10 -13.24 -4.09
N GLN A 443 4.47 -13.37 -5.26
CA GLN A 443 3.38 -14.31 -5.51
C GLN A 443 3.85 -15.78 -5.46
N ILE A 444 5.05 -16.04 -5.99
CA ILE A 444 5.67 -17.38 -5.91
C ILE A 444 6.01 -17.71 -4.47
N ALA A 445 6.59 -16.78 -3.73
CA ALA A 445 6.97 -16.96 -2.33
C ALA A 445 5.76 -17.17 -1.43
N ASP A 446 4.68 -16.41 -1.59
CA ASP A 446 3.42 -16.61 -0.90
C ASP A 446 2.84 -18.01 -1.17
N SER A 447 2.81 -18.42 -2.43
CA SER A 447 2.33 -19.75 -2.81
C SER A 447 3.22 -20.87 -2.25
N LEU A 448 4.53 -20.67 -2.21
CA LEU A 448 5.45 -21.63 -1.63
C LEU A 448 5.27 -21.74 -0.11
N ALA A 449 5.08 -20.62 0.58
CA ALA A 449 4.79 -20.59 2.01
C ALA A 449 3.49 -21.32 2.34
N ILE A 450 2.44 -21.11 1.56
CA ILE A 450 1.17 -21.82 1.71
C ILE A 450 1.34 -23.31 1.44
N ALA A 451 2.06 -23.70 0.40
CA ALA A 451 2.26 -25.09 0.07
C ALA A 451 3.08 -25.83 1.13
N THR A 452 4.18 -25.24 1.59
CA THR A 452 5.06 -25.86 2.60
C THR A 452 4.42 -25.92 3.98
N GLY A 453 3.76 -24.87 4.43
CA GLY A 453 3.05 -24.83 5.71
C GLY A 453 1.77 -25.66 5.66
N GLY A 454 1.00 -25.50 4.59
CA GLY A 454 -0.27 -26.19 4.39
C GLY A 454 -0.13 -27.72 4.24
N ALA A 455 1.00 -28.23 3.74
CA ALA A 455 1.22 -29.66 3.55
C ALA A 455 1.13 -30.46 4.87
N THR A 456 1.73 -29.96 5.94
CA THR A 456 1.66 -30.63 7.26
C THR A 456 0.23 -30.64 7.80
N MET A 457 -0.47 -29.54 7.66
CA MET A 457 -1.87 -29.42 8.07
C MET A 457 -2.77 -30.33 7.24
N TYR A 458 -2.64 -30.27 5.92
CA TYR A 458 -3.39 -31.10 4.99
C TYR A 458 -3.24 -32.58 5.36
N ARG A 459 -2.01 -33.06 5.54
CA ARG A 459 -1.75 -34.47 5.87
C ARG A 459 -2.36 -34.88 7.20
N ASN A 460 -2.24 -34.06 8.22
CA ASN A 460 -2.82 -34.34 9.53
C ASN A 460 -4.36 -34.34 9.47
N ARG A 461 -4.98 -33.48 8.67
CA ARG A 461 -6.43 -33.47 8.44
C ARG A 461 -6.90 -34.70 7.69
N VAL A 462 -6.18 -35.13 6.63
CA VAL A 462 -6.48 -36.39 5.91
C VAL A 462 -6.50 -37.56 6.88
N ASN A 463 -5.45 -37.70 7.70
CA ASN A 463 -5.37 -38.78 8.68
C ASN A 463 -6.53 -38.74 9.68
N SER A 464 -6.87 -37.56 10.20
CA SER A 464 -7.97 -37.38 11.13
C SER A 464 -9.33 -37.74 10.51
N TYR A 465 -9.58 -37.43 9.25
CA TYR A 465 -10.81 -37.77 8.55
C TYR A 465 -10.90 -39.26 8.25
N ILE A 466 -9.78 -39.90 7.91
CA ILE A 466 -9.74 -41.37 7.76
C ILE A 466 -10.01 -42.07 9.09
N GLU A 467 -9.42 -41.57 10.21
CA GLU A 467 -9.70 -42.08 11.54
C GLU A 467 -11.19 -41.93 11.93
N GLN A 468 -11.87 -40.91 11.38
CA GLN A 468 -13.31 -40.71 11.53
C GLN A 468 -14.18 -41.58 10.61
N GLY A 469 -13.57 -42.42 9.78
CA GLY A 469 -14.24 -43.36 8.89
C GLY A 469 -14.58 -42.87 7.49
N MET A 470 -14.01 -41.71 7.07
CA MET A 470 -14.16 -41.23 5.69
C MET A 470 -13.30 -42.03 4.71
N SER A 471 -13.77 -42.14 3.47
CA SER A 471 -12.95 -42.68 2.40
C SER A 471 -11.72 -41.79 2.14
N GLN A 472 -10.65 -42.37 1.60
CA GLN A 472 -9.41 -41.63 1.28
C GLN A 472 -9.70 -40.42 0.41
N GLN A 473 -10.49 -40.54 -0.64
CA GLN A 473 -10.80 -39.46 -1.58
C GLN A 473 -11.61 -38.34 -0.94
N GLU A 474 -12.60 -38.69 -0.11
CA GLU A 474 -13.39 -37.69 0.63
C GLU A 474 -12.54 -36.96 1.66
N ALA A 475 -11.68 -37.68 2.39
CA ALA A 475 -10.77 -37.13 3.37
C ALA A 475 -9.79 -36.16 2.74
N GLU A 476 -9.20 -36.52 1.58
CA GLU A 476 -8.28 -35.65 0.83
C GLU A 476 -8.98 -34.39 0.33
N SER A 477 -10.18 -34.51 -0.26
CA SER A 477 -10.94 -33.36 -0.74
C SER A 477 -11.30 -32.40 0.40
N LYS A 478 -11.80 -32.94 1.51
CA LYS A 478 -12.20 -32.13 2.65
C LYS A 478 -11.02 -31.49 3.38
N ALA A 479 -9.92 -32.23 3.53
CA ALA A 479 -8.68 -31.69 4.10
C ALA A 479 -8.09 -30.56 3.26
N PHE A 480 -8.20 -30.67 1.94
CA PHE A 480 -7.75 -29.63 1.03
C PHE A 480 -8.61 -28.37 1.13
N GLU A 481 -9.93 -28.52 1.31
CA GLU A 481 -10.83 -27.39 1.56
C GLU A 481 -10.53 -26.70 2.90
N ASP A 482 -10.32 -27.47 3.97
CA ASP A 482 -9.93 -26.92 5.27
C ASP A 482 -8.59 -26.15 5.18
N MET A 483 -7.62 -26.69 4.46
CA MET A 483 -6.33 -26.04 4.24
C MET A 483 -6.48 -24.72 3.48
N LYS A 484 -7.30 -24.68 2.43
CA LYS A 484 -7.60 -23.44 1.68
C LYS A 484 -8.23 -22.39 2.58
N GLU A 485 -9.25 -22.76 3.36
CA GLU A 485 -9.96 -21.82 4.23
C GLU A 485 -9.02 -21.22 5.30
N ILE A 486 -8.14 -22.04 5.87
CA ILE A 486 -7.14 -21.55 6.82
C ILE A 486 -6.08 -20.70 6.14
N SER A 487 -5.69 -21.03 4.92
CA SER A 487 -4.84 -20.18 4.11
C SER A 487 -5.43 -18.78 3.93
N GLU A 488 -6.73 -18.69 3.61
CA GLU A 488 -7.44 -17.40 3.48
C GLU A 488 -7.61 -16.67 4.83
N GLU A 489 -7.55 -17.39 5.95
CA GLU A 489 -7.60 -16.78 7.30
C GLU A 489 -6.24 -16.32 7.82
N THR A 490 -5.16 -16.99 7.46
CA THR A 490 -3.82 -16.77 8.04
C THR A 490 -2.88 -16.02 7.13
N GLN A 491 -3.14 -16.04 5.83
CA GLN A 491 -2.37 -15.29 4.83
C GLN A 491 -3.16 -14.05 4.38
N GLN A 492 -2.52 -13.19 3.62
CA GLN A 492 -3.21 -12.05 3.03
C GLN A 492 -4.32 -12.53 2.10
N SER A 493 -5.55 -12.07 2.34
CA SER A 493 -6.70 -12.40 1.50
C SER A 493 -7.44 -11.15 1.06
N THR A 494 -7.87 -11.15 -0.20
CA THR A 494 -8.73 -10.11 -0.78
C THR A 494 -10.19 -10.53 -0.90
N ARG A 495 -10.53 -11.71 -0.37
CA ARG A 495 -11.92 -12.18 -0.39
C ARG A 495 -12.83 -11.20 0.36
N PRO A 496 -13.98 -10.83 -0.22
CA PRO A 496 -14.89 -9.85 0.38
C PRO A 496 -15.35 -10.19 1.80
N ASP A 497 -15.45 -11.46 2.15
CA ASP A 497 -15.82 -11.95 3.49
C ASP A 497 -14.70 -11.83 4.54
N LYS A 498 -13.45 -11.63 4.10
CA LYS A 498 -12.27 -11.50 4.97
C LYS A 498 -11.83 -10.04 5.16
N ILE A 499 -12.49 -9.10 4.52
CA ILE A 499 -12.16 -7.67 4.54
C ILE A 499 -13.19 -6.92 5.36
N SER A 500 -12.74 -6.08 6.31
CA SER A 500 -13.63 -5.23 7.09
C SER A 500 -14.19 -4.07 6.27
N GLN A 501 -15.29 -3.46 6.75
CA GLN A 501 -15.84 -2.24 6.18
C GLN A 501 -14.81 -1.11 6.16
N GLN A 502 -13.98 -1.01 7.20
CA GLN A 502 -12.90 -0.02 7.24
C GLN A 502 -11.88 -0.22 6.12
N GLN A 503 -11.43 -1.45 5.90
CA GLN A 503 -10.49 -1.76 4.81
C GLN A 503 -11.09 -1.49 3.43
N ALA A 504 -12.39 -1.75 3.25
CA ALA A 504 -13.10 -1.50 1.99
C ALA A 504 -13.36 -0.01 1.74
N SER A 505 -13.39 0.83 2.78
CA SER A 505 -13.65 2.26 2.65
C SER A 505 -12.48 2.99 1.98
N PRO A 506 -12.73 4.11 1.27
CA PRO A 506 -11.66 4.88 0.62
C PRO A 506 -10.60 5.37 1.60
N LEU A 507 -11.00 5.88 2.75
CA LEU A 507 -10.08 6.31 3.80
C LEU A 507 -9.30 5.12 4.38
N GLY A 508 -9.99 3.98 4.56
CA GLY A 508 -9.36 2.75 5.01
C GLY A 508 -8.31 2.23 4.05
N LYS A 509 -8.59 2.23 2.75
CA LYS A 509 -7.59 1.86 1.72
C LYS A 509 -6.34 2.73 1.80
N LEU A 510 -6.49 4.00 2.15
CA LEU A 510 -5.40 4.94 2.27
C LEU A 510 -4.54 4.70 3.52
N ILE A 511 -5.19 4.51 4.67
CA ILE A 511 -4.53 4.39 5.98
C ILE A 511 -4.09 2.95 6.26
N LEU A 512 -4.91 1.97 5.85
CA LEU A 512 -4.70 0.55 6.14
C LEU A 512 -3.98 -0.20 5.02
N ALA A 513 -3.39 0.50 4.07
CA ALA A 513 -2.53 -0.12 3.07
C ALA A 513 -1.43 -0.93 3.77
N PHE A 514 -1.19 -2.16 3.31
CA PHE A 514 -0.26 -3.14 3.91
C PHE A 514 -0.62 -3.63 5.34
N GLN A 515 -1.78 -3.24 5.89
CA GLN A 515 -2.21 -3.66 7.23
C GLN A 515 -3.08 -4.92 7.22
N ASN A 516 -3.26 -5.56 6.09
CA ASN A 516 -4.15 -6.73 5.97
C ASN A 516 -3.72 -7.88 6.91
N THR A 517 -2.43 -8.20 6.93
CA THR A 517 -1.89 -9.26 7.79
C THR A 517 -2.04 -8.96 9.29
N PRO A 518 -1.60 -7.81 9.82
CA PRO A 518 -1.84 -7.46 11.23
C PRO A 518 -3.31 -7.47 11.61
N MET A 519 -4.20 -7.00 10.73
CA MET A 519 -5.64 -7.01 10.98
C MET A 519 -6.21 -8.43 11.03
N GLN A 520 -5.74 -9.34 10.17
CA GLN A 520 -6.14 -10.74 10.21
C GLN A 520 -5.68 -11.44 11.49
N TYR A 521 -4.44 -11.20 11.92
CA TYR A 521 -3.94 -11.75 13.18
C TYR A 521 -4.76 -11.27 14.38
N ASN A 522 -5.09 -9.98 14.43
CA ASN A 522 -5.94 -9.47 15.49
C ASN A 522 -7.36 -10.08 15.45
N ARG A 523 -7.91 -10.38 14.28
CA ARG A 523 -9.18 -11.11 14.14
C ARG A 523 -9.08 -12.53 14.71
N ILE A 524 -7.97 -13.22 14.41
CA ILE A 524 -7.71 -14.57 14.95
C ILE A 524 -7.56 -14.52 16.48
N ILE A 525 -6.74 -13.60 16.98
CA ILE A 525 -6.54 -13.39 18.43
C ILE A 525 -7.88 -13.10 19.12
N LYS A 526 -8.64 -12.17 18.57
CA LYS A 526 -9.93 -11.79 19.13
C LYS A 526 -10.93 -12.93 19.14
N ARG A 527 -11.06 -13.68 18.04
CA ARG A 527 -11.94 -14.85 17.97
C ARG A 527 -11.52 -15.91 18.97
N ALA A 528 -10.23 -16.21 19.07
CA ALA A 528 -9.70 -17.14 20.06
C ALA A 528 -9.96 -16.67 21.50
N ALA A 529 -9.82 -15.39 21.79
CA ALA A 529 -10.16 -14.82 23.09
C ALA A 529 -11.67 -14.89 23.40
N GLN A 530 -12.51 -14.62 22.41
CA GLN A 530 -13.97 -14.74 22.53
C GLN A 530 -14.39 -16.19 22.77
N ASP A 531 -13.80 -17.15 22.07
CA ASP A 531 -14.07 -18.56 22.26
C ASP A 531 -13.62 -19.03 23.66
N TRP A 532 -12.43 -18.61 24.09
CA TRP A 532 -11.95 -18.91 25.43
C TRP A 532 -12.84 -18.35 26.53
N VAL A 533 -13.15 -17.05 26.47
CA VAL A 533 -14.02 -16.38 27.49
C VAL A 533 -15.44 -16.96 27.50
N ASN A 534 -15.95 -17.41 26.36
CA ASN A 534 -17.27 -17.99 26.24
C ASN A 534 -17.30 -19.52 26.40
N GLY A 535 -16.16 -20.16 26.73
CA GLY A 535 -16.08 -21.59 26.99
C GLY A 535 -16.39 -22.47 25.77
N ARG A 536 -16.09 -21.96 24.55
CA ARG A 536 -16.28 -22.66 23.29
C ARG A 536 -15.00 -23.35 22.87
N GLY A 537 -15.04 -24.64 22.56
CA GLY A 537 -13.88 -25.42 22.11
C GLY A 537 -12.78 -25.62 23.16
N ASP A 538 -11.58 -25.98 22.69
CA ASP A 538 -10.45 -26.26 23.57
C ASP A 538 -9.70 -24.96 23.95
N TRP A 539 -9.76 -24.61 25.22
CA TRP A 539 -9.10 -23.43 25.76
C TRP A 539 -7.58 -23.41 25.53
N LYS A 540 -6.93 -24.58 25.48
CA LYS A 540 -5.48 -24.67 25.21
C LYS A 540 -5.15 -24.22 23.79
N GLN A 541 -5.99 -24.61 22.81
CA GLN A 541 -5.85 -24.16 21.44
C GLN A 541 -6.08 -22.64 21.32
N HIS A 542 -7.04 -22.10 22.04
CA HIS A 542 -7.31 -20.67 22.03
C HIS A 542 -6.15 -19.88 22.63
N LEU A 543 -5.65 -20.30 23.78
CA LEU A 543 -4.49 -19.67 24.41
C LEU A 543 -3.25 -19.77 23.53
N SER A 544 -3.03 -20.94 22.91
CA SER A 544 -1.93 -21.13 21.94
C SER A 544 -2.03 -20.17 20.73
N LYS A 545 -3.23 -19.98 20.16
CA LYS A 545 -3.44 -19.02 19.08
C LYS A 545 -3.17 -17.57 19.53
N ILE A 546 -3.67 -17.20 20.70
CA ILE A 546 -3.44 -15.85 21.26
C ILE A 546 -1.94 -15.60 21.46
N ALA A 547 -1.24 -16.52 22.10
CA ALA A 547 0.20 -16.40 22.33
C ALA A 547 0.99 -16.38 21.01
N TYR A 548 0.62 -17.26 20.08
CA TYR A 548 1.31 -17.40 18.79
C TYR A 548 1.16 -16.14 17.93
N TYR A 549 -0.07 -15.72 17.63
CA TYR A 549 -0.30 -14.55 16.77
C TYR A 549 -0.05 -13.21 17.48
N GLY A 550 -0.13 -13.18 18.81
CA GLY A 550 0.15 -11.99 19.62
C GLY A 550 1.64 -11.72 19.88
N GLY A 551 2.48 -12.77 19.84
CA GLY A 551 3.88 -12.61 20.21
C GLY A 551 4.84 -13.54 19.49
N VAL A 552 4.64 -14.86 19.60
CA VAL A 552 5.59 -15.86 19.12
C VAL A 552 5.88 -15.73 17.63
N GLN A 553 4.87 -15.47 16.81
CA GLN A 553 5.04 -15.31 15.37
C GLN A 553 5.92 -14.11 15.02
N SER A 554 5.73 -12.99 15.68
CA SER A 554 6.59 -11.82 15.48
C SER A 554 8.03 -12.10 15.89
N MET A 555 8.23 -12.85 16.99
CA MET A 555 9.56 -13.29 17.42
C MET A 555 10.21 -14.27 16.43
N ILE A 556 9.43 -15.24 15.91
CA ILE A 556 9.91 -16.18 14.89
C ILE A 556 10.29 -15.42 13.60
N PHE A 557 9.43 -14.51 13.17
CA PHE A 557 9.67 -13.70 11.98
C PHE A 557 10.93 -12.87 12.11
N TYR A 558 11.13 -12.28 13.28
CA TYR A 558 12.35 -11.54 13.59
C TYR A 558 13.57 -12.46 13.73
N GLY A 559 13.46 -13.55 14.50
CA GLY A 559 14.56 -14.51 14.67
C GLY A 559 15.03 -15.11 13.35
N LEU A 560 14.10 -15.42 12.45
CA LEU A 560 14.42 -15.89 11.11
C LEU A 560 15.01 -14.78 10.23
N GLN A 561 14.52 -13.56 10.36
CA GLN A 561 15.13 -12.41 9.68
C GLN A 561 16.56 -12.17 10.17
N THR A 562 16.79 -12.25 11.46
CA THR A 562 18.13 -12.12 12.08
C THR A 562 19.02 -13.30 11.72
N ALA A 563 18.52 -14.54 11.79
CA ALA A 563 19.27 -15.73 11.40
C ALA A 563 19.62 -15.73 9.90
N LEU A 564 18.72 -15.28 9.04
CA LEU A 564 19.01 -15.07 7.63
C LEU A 564 20.06 -13.98 7.42
N TRP A 565 20.01 -12.95 8.24
CA TRP A 565 20.98 -11.88 8.22
C TRP A 565 22.36 -12.37 8.71
N SER A 566 22.44 -12.99 9.90
CA SER A 566 23.71 -13.50 10.42
C SER A 566 24.30 -14.66 9.60
N SER A 567 23.46 -15.52 9.02
CA SER A 567 23.95 -16.60 8.14
C SER A 567 24.51 -16.10 6.81
N LEU A 568 24.03 -14.95 6.34
CA LEU A 568 24.47 -14.34 5.09
C LEU A 568 25.61 -13.32 5.30
N PHE A 569 25.72 -12.70 6.47
CA PHE A 569 26.53 -11.50 6.68
C PHE A 569 27.56 -11.58 7.81
N GLY A 570 27.59 -12.69 8.58
CA GLY A 570 28.48 -12.83 9.74
C GLY A 570 27.98 -12.04 10.97
N ASP A 571 28.42 -12.47 12.13
CA ASP A 571 28.01 -11.92 13.44
C ASP A 571 29.18 -11.09 13.97
N ASP A 572 29.28 -9.82 13.58
CA ASP A 572 30.46 -9.02 13.96
C ASP A 572 30.22 -7.96 15.05
N ASP A 573 29.00 -7.78 15.61
CA ASP A 573 28.82 -6.76 16.65
C ASP A 573 27.93 -7.21 17.82
N GLU A 574 28.54 -7.44 18.97
CA GLU A 574 27.89 -7.67 20.29
C GLU A 574 27.17 -6.40 20.83
N GLU A 575 27.53 -5.20 20.39
CA GLU A 575 26.98 -3.92 20.90
C GLU A 575 25.55 -3.65 20.50
N ASP A 576 25.00 -4.41 19.57
CA ASP A 576 23.71 -4.10 18.92
C ASP A 576 22.52 -4.90 19.48
N LEU A 577 22.69 -5.69 20.54
CA LEU A 577 21.65 -6.61 21.02
C LEU A 577 20.47 -5.87 21.67
N GLU A 578 20.71 -4.82 22.44
CA GLU A 578 19.65 -4.01 23.08
C GLU A 578 18.88 -3.20 22.06
N GLU A 579 19.55 -2.61 21.08
CA GLU A 579 18.89 -1.87 19.99
C GLU A 579 18.09 -2.81 19.09
N LYS A 580 18.61 -4.01 18.80
CA LYS A 580 17.90 -5.08 18.09
C LYS A 580 16.64 -5.52 18.84
N GLN A 581 16.72 -5.73 20.16
CA GLN A 581 15.57 -6.06 21.01
C GLN A 581 14.54 -4.94 21.05
N GLY A 582 14.98 -3.69 21.17
CA GLY A 582 14.14 -2.51 21.13
C GLY A 582 13.34 -2.41 19.81
N ARG A 583 14.02 -2.62 18.67
CA ARG A 583 13.38 -2.66 17.35
C ARG A 583 12.33 -3.77 17.22
N VAL A 584 12.59 -4.96 17.82
CA VAL A 584 11.61 -6.08 17.83
C VAL A 584 10.35 -5.72 18.59
N LEU A 585 10.53 -5.28 19.84
CA LEU A 585 9.42 -4.91 20.72
C LEU A 585 8.58 -3.78 20.09
N ASN A 586 9.26 -2.82 19.46
CA ASN A 586 8.58 -1.75 18.74
C ASN A 586 7.78 -2.28 17.54
N GLY A 587 8.37 -3.18 16.74
CA GLY A 587 7.69 -3.82 15.61
C GLY A 587 6.50 -4.69 16.03
N MET A 588 6.62 -5.44 17.14
CA MET A 588 5.52 -6.22 17.72
C MET A 588 4.37 -5.30 18.17
N THR A 589 4.70 -4.25 18.89
CA THR A 589 3.73 -3.26 19.38
C THR A 589 3.02 -2.59 18.20
N ASP A 590 3.76 -2.21 17.17
CA ASP A 590 3.20 -1.65 15.94
C ASP A 590 2.25 -2.61 15.23
N SER A 591 2.63 -3.86 15.09
CA SER A 591 1.79 -4.88 14.46
C SER A 591 0.46 -5.05 15.21
N LEU A 592 0.48 -5.12 16.54
CA LEU A 592 -0.71 -5.23 17.35
C LEU A 592 -1.58 -3.96 17.26
N LEU A 593 -0.98 -2.78 17.36
CA LEU A 593 -1.70 -1.53 17.25
C LEU A 593 -2.35 -1.37 15.87
N ARG A 594 -1.57 -1.52 14.79
CA ARG A 594 -2.05 -1.36 13.42
C ARG A 594 -3.12 -2.39 13.05
N GLY A 595 -3.08 -3.58 13.64
CA GLY A 595 -4.13 -4.59 13.54
C GLY A 595 -5.47 -4.14 14.14
N GLY A 596 -5.50 -3.12 14.99
CA GLY A 596 -6.70 -2.47 15.51
C GLY A 596 -7.44 -1.57 14.51
N GLY A 597 -7.05 -1.56 13.22
CA GLY A 597 -7.68 -0.77 12.17
C GLY A 597 -7.22 0.69 12.18
N ILE A 598 -8.05 1.62 11.68
CA ILE A 598 -7.68 3.05 11.54
C ILE A 598 -7.24 3.65 12.89
N GLY A 599 -7.98 3.40 13.97
CA GLY A 599 -7.62 3.89 15.30
C GLY A 599 -6.28 3.38 15.78
N GLY A 600 -5.99 2.10 15.55
CA GLY A 600 -4.70 1.50 15.87
C GLY A 600 -3.56 2.02 15.00
N ALA A 601 -3.81 2.27 13.72
CA ALA A 601 -2.84 2.88 12.82
C ALA A 601 -2.46 4.29 13.25
N VAL A 602 -3.43 5.10 13.70
CA VAL A 602 -3.19 6.44 14.26
C VAL A 602 -2.30 6.36 15.51
N LEU A 603 -2.60 5.44 16.44
CA LEU A 603 -1.81 5.26 17.66
C LEU A 603 -0.37 4.79 17.36
N ALA A 604 -0.21 3.83 16.45
CA ALA A 604 1.10 3.36 16.05
C ALA A 604 1.93 4.47 15.40
N THR A 605 1.32 5.26 14.51
CA THR A 605 2.00 6.37 13.86
C THR A 605 2.36 7.48 14.86
N ALA A 606 1.46 7.84 15.78
CA ALA A 606 1.76 8.81 16.82
C ALA A 606 2.92 8.36 17.71
N LYS A 607 2.93 7.10 18.13
CA LYS A 607 4.05 6.51 18.89
C LYS A 607 5.37 6.62 18.11
N ASN A 608 5.39 6.19 16.85
CA ASN A 608 6.61 6.21 16.03
C ASN A 608 7.08 7.64 15.73
N THR A 609 6.15 8.57 15.51
CA THR A 609 6.49 10.00 15.34
C THR A 609 7.16 10.57 16.58
N ILE A 610 6.67 10.20 17.78
CA ILE A 610 7.29 10.62 19.05
C ILE A 610 8.66 9.99 19.21
N LEU A 611 8.82 8.71 18.93
CA LEU A 611 10.12 8.04 19.01
C LEU A 611 11.13 8.65 18.04
N GLU A 612 10.73 8.90 16.79
CA GLU A 612 11.58 9.59 15.81
C GLU A 612 11.96 11.00 16.26
N PHE A 613 11.02 11.74 16.85
CA PHE A 613 11.31 13.07 17.40
C PHE A 613 12.37 13.00 18.52
N ILE A 614 12.22 12.05 19.46
CA ILE A 614 13.18 11.83 20.55
C ILE A 614 14.54 11.43 19.98
N GLU A 615 14.59 10.54 18.98
CA GLU A 615 15.83 10.12 18.34
C GLU A 615 16.53 11.29 17.63
N GLN A 616 15.77 12.16 16.94
CA GLN A 616 16.36 13.34 16.29
C GLN A 616 16.84 14.39 17.32
N ASP A 617 16.15 14.52 18.44
CA ASP A 617 16.51 15.44 19.52
C ASP A 617 17.76 14.94 20.28
N ALA A 618 17.85 13.62 20.54
CA ALA A 618 19.02 13.00 21.17
C ALA A 618 20.31 13.16 20.34
N LYS A 619 20.23 13.21 19.01
CA LYS A 619 21.38 13.51 18.14
C LYS A 619 22.00 14.89 18.40
N ASN A 620 21.24 15.80 19.02
CA ASN A 620 21.75 17.12 19.43
C ASN A 620 22.60 17.09 20.70
N ASP A 621 22.32 16.18 21.64
CA ASP A 621 22.93 16.17 22.97
C ASP A 621 24.29 15.44 23.00
N ASP A 622 24.51 14.48 22.13
CA ASP A 622 25.69 13.60 22.19
C ASP A 622 26.98 14.20 21.62
N GLY A 623 26.95 15.38 21.00
CA GLY A 623 28.15 16.16 20.59
C GLY A 623 29.16 15.43 19.68
N ILE A 624 28.92 14.19 19.31
CA ILE A 624 29.88 13.27 18.67
C ILE A 624 29.66 13.22 17.13
N PHE A 625 28.47 13.55 16.64
CA PHE A 625 28.22 13.57 15.21
C PHE A 625 27.69 14.92 14.75
N TYR A 626 28.41 15.57 13.84
CA TYR A 626 28.01 16.80 13.12
C TYR A 626 26.82 16.58 12.18
N THR A 627 25.71 16.09 12.66
CA THR A 627 24.47 16.05 11.89
C THR A 627 23.41 16.86 12.61
N ASP A 628 23.09 18.02 12.07
CA ASP A 628 21.95 18.81 12.53
C ASP A 628 20.68 17.94 12.59
N PRO A 629 19.87 18.07 13.64
CA PRO A 629 18.63 17.30 13.78
C PRO A 629 17.74 17.55 12.57
N ASN A 630 17.37 16.47 11.88
CA ASN A 630 16.57 16.58 10.68
C ASN A 630 15.10 16.27 10.96
N HIS A 631 14.37 17.23 11.51
CA HIS A 631 12.93 17.10 11.81
C HIS A 631 12.04 16.81 10.58
N ALA A 632 12.58 16.87 9.36
CA ALA A 632 11.85 16.42 8.17
C ALA A 632 11.52 14.94 8.24
N TYR A 633 12.37 14.10 8.86
CA TYR A 633 12.07 12.69 9.09
C TYR A 633 10.90 12.50 10.05
N THR A 634 10.78 13.30 11.09
CA THR A 634 9.63 13.29 12.01
C THR A 634 8.32 13.60 11.27
N ILE A 635 8.34 14.57 10.35
CA ILE A 635 7.18 14.91 9.51
C ILE A 635 6.85 13.75 8.57
N ILE A 636 7.85 13.13 7.96
CA ILE A 636 7.67 11.97 7.08
C ILE A 636 7.09 10.79 7.85
N GLU A 637 7.53 10.56 9.10
CA GLU A 637 6.97 9.50 9.95
C GLU A 637 5.50 9.77 10.29
N ALA A 638 5.13 11.01 10.57
CA ALA A 638 3.74 11.38 10.74
C ALA A 638 2.90 11.12 9.47
N LEU A 639 3.46 11.33 8.28
CA LEU A 639 2.80 11.03 7.01
C LEU A 639 2.65 9.51 6.76
N ASN A 640 3.36 8.66 7.48
CA ASN A 640 3.21 7.20 7.46
C ASN A 640 1.90 6.70 8.07
N LEU A 641 1.06 7.58 8.60
CA LEU A 641 -0.35 7.24 8.88
C LEU A 641 -1.01 6.68 7.62
N SER A 642 -0.64 7.20 6.45
CA SER A 642 -0.99 6.63 5.16
C SER A 642 0.29 6.14 4.46
N PRO A 643 0.59 4.83 4.48
CA PRO A 643 1.79 4.30 3.84
C PRO A 643 1.98 4.74 2.38
N PRO A 644 0.93 4.79 1.53
CA PRO A 644 1.07 5.30 0.18
C PRO A 644 1.50 6.77 0.11
N ILE A 645 1.00 7.62 1.00
CA ILE A 645 1.39 9.05 1.08
C ILE A 645 2.82 9.16 1.59
N GLY A 646 3.16 8.44 2.67
CA GLY A 646 4.50 8.40 3.24
C GLY A 646 5.56 7.97 2.23
N ILE A 647 5.25 6.96 1.40
CA ILE A 647 6.15 6.50 0.33
C ILE A 647 6.41 7.62 -0.68
N LYS A 648 5.38 8.31 -1.14
CA LYS A 648 5.52 9.43 -2.09
C LYS A 648 6.32 10.59 -1.48
N ALA A 649 6.02 10.94 -0.24
CA ALA A 649 6.73 11.99 0.48
C ALA A 649 8.21 11.67 0.64
N ARG A 650 8.56 10.44 1.06
CA ARG A 650 9.96 9.98 1.15
C ARG A 650 10.68 10.05 -0.17
N LYS A 651 10.06 9.63 -1.27
CA LYS A 651 10.69 9.67 -2.59
C LYS A 651 10.95 11.10 -3.07
N LEU A 652 9.99 12.00 -2.89
CA LEU A 652 10.17 13.42 -3.23
C LEU A 652 11.24 14.05 -2.34
N TYR A 653 11.22 13.76 -1.05
CA TYR A 653 12.23 14.23 -0.12
C TYR A 653 13.62 13.68 -0.48
N SER A 654 13.75 12.38 -0.70
CA SER A 654 15.01 11.76 -1.15
C SER A 654 15.52 12.38 -2.45
N ALA A 655 14.64 12.58 -3.44
CA ALA A 655 15.01 13.23 -4.70
C ALA A 655 15.58 14.65 -4.47
N THR A 656 14.93 15.42 -3.59
CA THR A 656 15.38 16.77 -3.23
C THR A 656 16.72 16.73 -2.52
N GLN A 657 16.89 15.82 -1.55
CA GLN A 657 18.15 15.65 -0.82
C GLN A 657 19.28 15.22 -1.75
N THR A 658 19.03 14.21 -2.60
CA THR A 658 20.02 13.74 -3.58
C THR A 658 20.48 14.89 -4.47
N TRP A 659 19.55 15.72 -4.94
CA TRP A 659 19.87 16.87 -5.76
C TRP A 659 20.64 17.95 -5.00
N GLN A 660 20.23 18.28 -3.77
CA GLN A 660 20.87 19.32 -2.97
C GLN A 660 22.30 18.93 -2.54
N PHE A 661 22.45 17.71 -1.98
CA PHE A 661 23.75 17.27 -1.45
C PHE A 661 24.76 16.86 -2.52
N ASN A 662 24.29 16.50 -3.71
CA ASN A 662 25.18 16.11 -4.80
C ASN A 662 25.24 17.13 -5.93
N ARG A 663 24.80 18.37 -5.72
CA ARG A 663 24.72 19.38 -6.78
C ARG A 663 26.05 19.55 -7.52
N ASP A 664 27.12 19.70 -6.79
CA ASP A 664 28.45 19.88 -7.37
C ASP A 664 28.95 18.63 -8.11
N VAL A 665 28.61 17.45 -7.61
CA VAL A 665 28.92 16.17 -8.24
C VAL A 665 28.10 16.00 -9.52
N ILE A 666 26.82 16.35 -9.49
CA ILE A 666 25.92 16.34 -10.66
C ILE A 666 26.46 17.23 -11.78
N ASP A 667 26.98 18.40 -11.41
CA ASP A 667 27.54 19.35 -12.39
C ASP A 667 28.94 18.91 -12.88
N HIS A 668 29.70 18.20 -12.07
CA HIS A 668 31.03 17.70 -12.39
C HIS A 668 31.01 16.44 -13.26
N MET A 669 30.13 15.48 -12.94
CA MET A 669 29.99 14.25 -13.71
C MET A 669 29.30 14.50 -15.07
N SER A 670 29.64 13.68 -16.07
CA SER A 670 28.97 13.72 -17.36
C SER A 670 27.46 13.50 -17.19
N LYS A 671 26.64 14.31 -17.86
CA LYS A 671 25.17 14.18 -17.87
C LYS A 671 24.68 12.96 -18.65
N THR A 672 25.55 12.29 -19.41
CA THR A 672 25.27 11.04 -20.10
C THR A 672 25.66 9.80 -19.29
N ASP A 673 26.36 10.03 -18.18
CA ASP A 673 26.73 8.95 -17.27
C ASP A 673 25.53 8.56 -16.42
N ILE A 674 25.16 7.26 -16.50
CA ILE A 674 24.00 6.71 -15.76
C ILE A 674 24.21 6.74 -14.24
N ASP A 675 25.45 6.76 -13.78
CA ASP A 675 25.80 6.82 -12.35
C ASP A 675 25.74 8.23 -11.78
N ASN A 676 25.52 9.26 -12.62
CA ASN A 676 25.31 10.62 -12.17
C ASN A 676 24.08 10.67 -11.23
N PRO A 677 24.22 11.25 -10.02
CA PRO A 677 23.13 11.33 -9.03
C PRO A 677 21.85 12.02 -9.52
N ILE A 678 21.91 12.75 -10.63
CA ILE A 678 20.73 13.36 -11.25
C ILE A 678 19.69 12.33 -11.67
N TYR A 679 20.12 11.13 -12.09
CA TYR A 679 19.20 10.06 -12.49
C TYR A 679 18.45 9.51 -11.29
N ASP A 680 19.12 9.30 -10.15
CA ASP A 680 18.44 8.85 -8.92
C ASP A 680 17.39 9.87 -8.47
N ALA A 681 17.76 11.16 -8.42
CA ALA A 681 16.82 12.23 -8.07
C ALA A 681 15.64 12.30 -9.05
N THR A 682 15.91 12.27 -10.36
CA THR A 682 14.88 12.38 -11.41
C THR A 682 13.95 11.16 -11.41
N PHE A 683 14.50 9.94 -11.30
CA PHE A 683 13.70 8.72 -11.30
C PHE A 683 12.86 8.59 -10.03
N SER A 684 13.39 8.99 -8.87
CA SER A 684 12.63 9.02 -7.61
C SER A 684 11.48 10.03 -7.65
N ALA A 685 11.71 11.23 -8.16
CA ALA A 685 10.66 12.23 -8.36
C ALA A 685 9.61 11.76 -9.38
N THR A 686 10.04 11.22 -10.52
CA THR A 686 9.15 10.72 -11.57
C THR A 686 8.30 9.55 -11.05
N GLU A 687 8.88 8.62 -10.31
CA GLU A 687 8.15 7.50 -9.70
C GLU A 687 7.10 7.99 -8.71
N ALA A 688 7.42 8.99 -7.88
CA ALA A 688 6.46 9.57 -6.94
C ALA A 688 5.26 10.21 -7.66
N LEU A 689 5.49 10.85 -8.82
CA LEU A 689 4.45 11.55 -9.56
C LEU A 689 3.64 10.63 -10.48
N THR A 690 4.28 9.69 -11.16
CA THR A 690 3.67 8.91 -12.24
C THR A 690 3.31 7.47 -11.85
N ASN A 691 3.82 6.96 -10.72
CA ASN A 691 3.74 5.55 -10.32
C ASN A 691 4.44 4.58 -11.29
N ILE A 692 5.38 5.06 -12.09
CA ILE A 692 6.24 4.21 -12.92
C ILE A 692 7.47 3.85 -12.10
N PRO A 693 7.81 2.57 -11.87
CA PRO A 693 8.83 2.15 -10.91
C PRO A 693 10.27 2.38 -11.42
N LEU A 694 10.58 3.61 -11.87
CA LEU A 694 11.87 3.96 -12.46
C LEU A 694 13.01 3.92 -11.45
N SER A 695 12.82 4.48 -10.26
CA SER A 695 13.84 4.44 -9.21
C SER A 695 14.15 3.02 -8.75
N ARG A 696 13.13 2.14 -8.74
CA ARG A 696 13.31 0.73 -8.42
C ARG A 696 14.12 -0.01 -9.48
N LEU A 697 13.82 0.24 -10.75
CA LEU A 697 14.59 -0.33 -11.86
C LEU A 697 16.04 0.17 -11.84
N TYR A 698 16.25 1.44 -11.61
CA TYR A 698 17.56 2.05 -11.50
C TYR A 698 18.38 1.46 -10.32
N ASN A 699 17.77 1.37 -9.13
CA ASN A 699 18.43 0.75 -7.98
C ASN A 699 18.76 -0.72 -8.21
N LYS A 700 17.92 -1.45 -8.94
CA LYS A 700 18.21 -2.84 -9.34
C LYS A 700 19.38 -2.93 -10.31
N TYR A 701 19.42 -2.03 -11.28
CA TYR A 701 20.56 -1.93 -12.19
C TYR A 701 21.86 -1.68 -11.40
N GLN A 702 21.87 -0.70 -10.50
CA GLN A 702 23.04 -0.39 -9.68
C GLN A 702 23.42 -1.54 -8.74
N ASN A 703 22.46 -2.21 -8.12
CA ASN A 703 22.73 -3.40 -7.28
C ASN A 703 23.38 -4.53 -8.10
N ILE A 704 22.93 -4.76 -9.33
CA ILE A 704 23.51 -5.77 -10.23
C ILE A 704 24.93 -5.34 -10.64
N SER A 705 25.15 -4.08 -10.96
CA SER A 705 26.48 -3.54 -11.29
C SER A 705 27.46 -3.75 -10.16
N GLU A 706 27.06 -3.38 -8.92
CA GLU A 706 27.90 -3.57 -7.72
C GLU A 706 28.06 -5.03 -7.35
N ALA A 707 27.06 -5.88 -7.61
CA ALA A 707 27.20 -7.33 -7.40
C ALA A 707 28.19 -7.98 -8.40
N MET A 708 28.42 -7.36 -9.54
CA MET A 708 29.43 -7.78 -10.52
C MET A 708 30.82 -7.23 -10.18
N ASN A 709 30.93 -6.22 -9.35
CA ASN A 709 32.20 -5.63 -8.94
C ASN A 709 32.98 -6.62 -8.04
N SER A 710 34.22 -6.95 -8.43
CA SER A 710 35.09 -7.89 -7.70
C SER A 710 35.59 -7.33 -6.35
N ASP A 711 35.55 -6.01 -6.17
CA ASP A 711 36.03 -5.34 -4.96
C ASP A 711 35.08 -5.55 -3.79
N ASN A 712 33.80 -5.90 -4.07
CA ASN A 712 32.83 -6.24 -3.06
C ASN A 712 32.98 -7.70 -2.61
N GLU A 713 32.76 -7.98 -1.35
CA GLU A 713 32.84 -9.34 -0.80
C GLU A 713 31.77 -10.26 -1.41
N THR A 714 32.09 -11.55 -1.54
CA THR A 714 31.19 -12.52 -2.23
C THR A 714 29.79 -12.55 -1.63
N TRP A 715 29.69 -12.50 -0.29
CA TRP A 715 28.40 -12.48 0.39
C TRP A 715 27.59 -11.20 0.12
N GLN A 716 28.23 -10.02 0.06
CA GLN A 716 27.60 -8.75 -0.29
C GLN A 716 27.04 -8.80 -1.72
N ARG A 717 27.81 -9.35 -2.65
CA ARG A 717 27.41 -9.56 -4.06
C ARG A 717 26.17 -10.46 -4.15
N VAL A 718 26.17 -11.58 -3.44
CA VAL A 718 25.02 -12.50 -3.39
C VAL A 718 23.80 -11.80 -2.77
N ALA A 719 23.98 -11.08 -1.67
CA ALA A 719 22.89 -10.37 -1.02
C ALA A 719 22.26 -9.29 -1.94
N MET A 720 23.06 -8.54 -2.67
CA MET A 720 22.57 -7.55 -3.63
C MET A 720 21.77 -8.21 -4.77
N LEU A 721 22.21 -9.36 -5.28
CA LEU A 721 21.45 -10.15 -6.25
C LEU A 721 20.13 -10.67 -5.67
N LEU A 722 20.10 -11.03 -4.39
CA LEU A 722 18.90 -11.44 -3.67
C LEU A 722 17.98 -10.28 -3.29
N GLY A 723 18.37 -9.02 -3.57
CA GLY A 723 17.49 -7.87 -3.45
C GLY A 723 17.77 -6.95 -2.28
N TRP A 724 18.83 -7.18 -1.50
CA TRP A 724 19.30 -6.18 -0.55
C TRP A 724 19.90 -4.99 -1.29
N SER A 725 19.72 -3.81 -0.73
CA SER A 725 20.29 -2.59 -1.29
C SER A 725 21.80 -2.52 -0.96
N ARG A 726 22.61 -2.06 -1.91
CA ARG A 726 24.02 -1.72 -1.67
C ARG A 726 24.22 -0.81 -0.44
N TRP A 727 23.28 0.09 -0.21
CA TRP A 727 23.26 0.99 0.94
C TRP A 727 23.20 0.27 2.29
N SER A 728 22.58 -0.93 2.33
CA SER A 728 22.52 -1.75 3.54
C SER A 728 23.90 -2.26 3.97
N PHE A 729 24.88 -2.19 3.09
CA PHE A 729 26.27 -2.64 3.31
C PHE A 729 27.26 -1.48 3.33
N GLY A 730 26.78 -0.22 3.32
CA GLY A 730 27.64 0.94 3.21
C GLY A 730 28.35 1.09 1.86
N ILE A 731 27.99 0.27 0.86
CA ILE A 731 28.59 0.30 -0.48
C ILE A 731 28.04 1.53 -1.21
N GLN A 732 28.96 2.46 -1.50
CA GLN A 732 28.67 3.63 -2.30
C GLN A 732 29.18 3.42 -3.72
N ASN A 733 28.55 4.07 -4.70
CA ASN A 733 29.01 3.99 -6.09
C ASN A 733 30.41 4.58 -6.20
N THR A 734 31.33 3.82 -6.75
CA THR A 734 32.75 4.18 -6.86
C THR A 734 32.93 5.46 -7.69
N ASP A 735 32.20 5.61 -8.80
CA ASP A 735 32.30 6.76 -9.69
C ASP A 735 31.80 8.03 -9.01
N VAL A 736 30.72 7.94 -8.24
CA VAL A 736 30.19 9.05 -7.42
C VAL A 736 31.17 9.43 -6.31
N MET A 737 31.81 8.44 -5.67
CA MET A 737 32.81 8.70 -4.64
C MET A 737 34.04 9.38 -5.19
N THR A 738 34.53 8.91 -6.34
CA THR A 738 35.67 9.53 -7.04
C THR A 738 35.34 10.97 -7.41
N ALA A 739 34.19 11.20 -8.03
CA ALA A 739 33.72 12.53 -8.38
C ALA A 739 33.57 13.45 -7.14
N LYS A 740 33.08 12.93 -6.00
CA LYS A 740 33.04 13.68 -4.73
C LYS A 740 34.41 14.09 -4.24
N GLN A 741 35.39 13.21 -4.37
CA GLN A 741 36.77 13.50 -3.97
C GLN A 741 37.37 14.55 -4.87
N GLU A 742 37.20 14.43 -6.19
CA GLU A 742 37.68 15.43 -7.16
C GLU A 742 37.06 16.82 -6.93
N VAL A 743 35.72 16.87 -6.72
CA VAL A 743 35.04 18.13 -6.40
C VAL A 743 35.55 18.74 -5.10
N LYS A 744 35.82 17.90 -4.09
CA LYS A 744 36.39 18.36 -2.81
C LYS A 744 37.81 18.94 -2.98
N GLU A 745 38.63 18.32 -3.81
CA GLU A 745 39.97 18.80 -4.11
C GLU A 745 39.93 20.12 -4.91
N ILE A 746 39.03 20.21 -5.91
CA ILE A 746 38.81 21.47 -6.68
C ILE A 746 38.39 22.60 -5.73
N LYS A 747 37.41 22.37 -4.88
CA LYS A 747 36.92 23.36 -3.91
C LYS A 747 38.01 23.75 -2.88
N ALA A 748 38.84 22.79 -2.47
CA ALA A 748 39.94 23.07 -1.57
C ALA A 748 40.97 23.99 -2.23
N LYS A 749 41.33 23.73 -3.50
CA LYS A 749 42.22 24.60 -4.29
C LYS A 749 41.62 25.98 -4.51
N GLU A 750 40.36 26.07 -4.91
CA GLU A 750 39.66 27.37 -5.08
C GLU A 750 39.60 28.17 -3.77
N ALA A 751 39.37 27.46 -2.66
CA ALA A 751 39.35 28.11 -1.35
C ALA A 751 40.72 28.59 -0.91
N GLU A 752 41.77 27.89 -1.29
CA GLU A 752 43.17 28.30 -1.05
C GLU A 752 43.53 29.51 -1.92
N GLU A 753 43.22 29.45 -3.20
CA GLU A 753 43.41 30.59 -4.13
C GLU A 753 42.67 31.86 -3.69
N ARG A 754 41.41 31.73 -3.25
CA ARG A 754 40.63 32.85 -2.68
C ARG A 754 41.24 33.38 -1.38
N ARG A 755 41.84 32.53 -0.57
CA ARG A 755 42.56 32.96 0.65
C ARG A 755 43.81 33.71 0.31
N GLU A 756 44.56 33.26 -0.70
CA GLU A 756 45.74 33.96 -1.19
C GLU A 756 45.39 35.30 -1.86
N GLN A 757 44.36 35.34 -2.71
CA GLN A 757 43.87 36.58 -3.27
C GLN A 757 43.47 37.63 -2.21
N LYS A 758 42.64 37.19 -1.22
CA LYS A 758 42.28 38.06 -0.10
C LYS A 758 43.49 38.53 0.74
N LYS A 759 44.53 37.68 0.82
CA LYS A 759 45.78 38.06 1.50
C LYS A 759 46.54 39.07 0.70
N GLN A 760 46.67 38.91 -0.63
CA GLN A 760 47.29 39.85 -1.54
C GLN A 760 46.54 41.20 -1.57
N GLU A 761 45.19 41.15 -1.65
CA GLU A 761 44.36 42.39 -1.57
C GLU A 761 44.60 43.15 -0.27
N LYS A 762 44.61 42.49 0.87
CA LYS A 762 44.90 43.14 2.16
C LYS A 762 46.33 43.63 2.28
N GLU A 763 47.29 42.99 1.68
CA GLU A 763 48.66 43.45 1.65
C GLU A 763 48.82 44.68 0.72
N ALA A 764 48.11 44.69 -0.46
CA ALA A 764 48.07 45.82 -1.36
C ALA A 764 47.36 47.04 -0.74
N GLU A 765 46.22 46.83 -0.03
CA GLU A 765 45.55 47.89 0.74
C GLU A 765 46.47 48.48 1.82
N ARG A 766 47.21 47.64 2.57
CA ARG A 766 48.18 48.10 3.58
C ARG A 766 49.34 48.87 2.95
N GLN A 767 49.82 48.39 1.80
CA GLN A 767 50.90 49.14 1.08
C GLN A 767 50.40 50.48 0.58
N ALA A 768 49.23 50.57 -0.02
CA ALA A 768 48.59 51.79 -0.46
C ALA A 768 48.36 52.81 0.68
N GLU A 769 47.88 52.27 1.85
CA GLU A 769 47.67 53.07 3.05
C GLU A 769 48.99 53.60 3.62
N ASN A 770 50.05 52.78 3.62
CA ASN A 770 51.39 53.23 4.03
C ASN A 770 51.99 54.23 3.07
N GLU A 771 51.87 54.07 1.74
CA GLU A 771 52.31 55.01 0.75
C GLU A 771 51.59 56.36 0.84
N ALA A 772 50.25 56.34 1.09
CA ALA A 772 49.49 57.61 1.29
C ALA A 772 49.93 58.33 2.54
N VAL A 773 50.24 57.60 3.64
CA VAL A 773 50.81 58.23 4.85
C VAL A 773 52.19 58.77 4.63
N ILE A 774 53.04 58.08 3.89
CA ILE A 774 54.39 58.56 3.50
C ILE A 774 54.32 59.80 2.62
N GLN A 775 53.43 59.77 1.63
CA GLN A 775 53.20 60.95 0.76
C GLN A 775 52.70 62.22 1.53
N GLY A 776 51.70 61.97 2.42
CA GLY A 776 51.21 63.03 3.29
C GLY A 776 52.32 63.65 4.16
N HIS A 777 53.25 62.81 4.64
CA HIS A 777 54.37 63.23 5.41
C HIS A 777 55.38 64.04 4.58
N ILE A 778 55.61 63.61 3.33
CA ILE A 778 56.50 64.37 2.36
C ILE A 778 55.90 65.75 2.02
N GLU A 779 54.59 65.79 1.84
CA GLU A 779 53.88 67.05 1.56
C GLU A 779 53.93 68.01 2.78
N GLU A 780 53.68 67.44 4.00
CA GLU A 780 53.76 68.23 5.23
C GLU A 780 55.22 68.82 5.45
N GLN A 781 56.21 68.00 5.15
CA GLN A 781 57.60 68.43 5.22
C GLN A 781 57.96 69.47 4.13
N LYS A 782 57.38 69.38 2.92
CA LYS A 782 57.52 70.42 1.89
C LYS A 782 56.85 71.71 2.31
N GLN A 783 55.69 71.66 2.88
CA GLN A 783 54.92 72.80 3.35
C GLN A 783 55.61 73.50 4.54
N GLN A 784 56.22 72.75 5.45
CA GLN A 784 57.05 73.31 6.53
C GLN A 784 58.34 73.95 6.05
N ARG A 785 58.89 73.52 4.94
CA ARG A 785 60.03 74.18 4.29
C ARG A 785 59.64 75.45 3.55
N GLU A 786 58.46 75.54 2.98
CA GLU A 786 57.94 76.75 2.33
C GLU A 786 57.53 77.81 3.31
N ASP A 787 57.06 77.38 4.54
CA ASP A 787 56.67 78.32 5.62
C ASP A 787 57.82 78.83 6.46
N GLY A 788 59.11 78.51 6.11
CA GLY A 788 60.33 79.12 6.73
C GLY A 788 60.59 78.63 8.19
N ILE A 789 60.08 77.58 8.62
CA ILE A 789 60.33 76.96 9.94
C ILE A 789 61.59 76.08 9.89
N SER A 790 62.57 76.42 10.80
CA SER A 790 63.96 75.93 10.77
C SER A 790 64.09 74.37 10.61
N GLU A 791 65.05 73.92 9.83
CA GLU A 791 65.44 72.61 9.36
C GLU A 791 65.78 71.55 10.47
N ASP A 792 65.65 71.87 11.76
CA ASP A 792 66.29 71.06 12.81
C ASP A 792 65.48 69.95 13.44
N LYS A 793 64.27 69.63 12.96
CA LYS A 793 63.49 68.47 13.50
C LYS A 793 62.69 67.73 12.43
N ILE A 794 63.31 66.87 11.68
CA ILE A 794 62.70 65.94 10.82
C ILE A 794 62.29 64.69 11.70
N THR A 795 61.00 64.27 11.77
CA THR A 795 60.56 63.16 12.55
C THR A 795 60.33 61.91 11.67
N CYS A 796 60.52 60.70 12.21
CA CYS A 796 60.38 59.41 11.57
C CYS A 796 58.97 59.23 10.93
N ALA A 797 58.90 58.87 9.65
CA ALA A 797 57.62 58.65 8.90
C ALA A 797 56.80 57.45 9.29
N ALA A 798 57.32 56.54 10.12
CA ALA A 798 56.66 55.32 10.53
C ALA A 798 55.47 55.59 11.44
N VAL A 799 54.39 54.85 11.25
CA VAL A 799 53.18 54.86 12.11
C VAL A 799 53.19 53.58 12.97
N LYS A 800 53.01 53.79 14.27
CA LYS A 800 52.90 52.68 15.26
C LYS A 800 51.62 51.84 15.02
N ARG A 801 51.60 50.62 15.54
CA ARG A 801 50.40 49.72 15.44
C ARG A 801 49.09 50.28 16.04
N ASN A 802 49.19 51.31 16.85
CA ASN A 802 48.05 51.99 17.44
C ASN A 802 47.57 53.19 16.63
N GLY A 803 48.09 53.39 15.40
CA GLY A 803 47.72 54.51 14.54
C GLY A 803 48.44 55.87 14.82
N GLU A 804 49.32 55.94 15.89
CA GLU A 804 50.07 57.13 16.20
C GLU A 804 51.41 57.16 15.46
N ARG A 805 51.88 58.36 15.11
CA ARG A 805 53.19 58.61 14.48
C ARG A 805 54.35 58.30 15.43
N CYS A 806 55.46 57.85 14.87
CA CYS A 806 56.69 57.64 15.62
C CYS A 806 57.30 59.00 15.84
N GLY A 807 57.22 59.56 17.04
CA GLY A 807 57.74 60.87 17.37
C GLY A 807 59.27 60.99 17.49
N LYS A 808 60.06 59.98 17.01
CA LYS A 808 61.53 60.03 17.05
C LYS A 808 62.07 60.84 15.90
N THR A 809 63.04 61.78 16.22
CA THR A 809 63.77 62.63 15.24
C THR A 809 64.73 61.76 14.41
N VAL A 810 64.82 61.95 13.14
CA VAL A 810 65.73 61.29 12.18
C VAL A 810 66.71 62.32 11.62
N LEU A 811 67.84 61.81 11.16
CA LEU A 811 68.86 62.65 10.59
C LEU A 811 68.48 63.22 9.14
N PRO A 812 68.90 64.33 8.73
CA PRO A 812 68.65 64.87 7.41
C PRO A 812 68.99 63.80 6.33
N GLY A 813 67.98 63.38 5.53
CA GLY A 813 68.16 62.37 4.52
C GLY A 813 67.68 60.95 4.89
N GLN A 814 67.24 60.75 6.17
CA GLN A 814 66.61 59.45 6.61
C GLN A 814 65.15 59.65 6.77
N THR A 815 64.35 58.60 6.30
CA THR A 815 62.91 58.59 6.37
C THR A 815 62.38 57.82 7.63
N TYR A 816 63.18 56.92 8.17
CA TYR A 816 62.85 56.15 9.35
C TYR A 816 63.91 56.19 10.44
N CYS A 817 63.52 56.09 11.64
CA CYS A 817 64.42 55.94 12.78
C CYS A 817 65.00 54.52 12.85
N THR A 818 66.17 54.38 13.49
CA THR A 818 66.88 53.06 13.63
C THR A 818 66.06 51.87 14.22
N VAL A 819 64.96 52.22 14.90
CA VAL A 819 64.08 51.20 15.45
C VAL A 819 63.08 50.73 14.38
N HIS A 820 62.73 51.55 13.42
CA HIS A 820 61.72 51.17 12.37
C HIS A 820 62.39 50.69 11.10
N GLU A 821 63.66 50.91 10.89
CA GLU A 821 64.45 50.27 9.83
C GLU A 821 64.71 48.84 10.10
N GLN A 822 64.59 48.35 11.38
CA GLN A 822 64.76 46.94 11.82
C GLN A 822 63.45 46.18 11.96
N VAL A 823 62.25 46.74 11.90
CA VAL A 823 60.98 46.08 12.17
C VAL A 823 60.37 45.45 10.93
N GLU A 824 60.88 45.60 9.74
CA GLU A 824 60.42 44.90 8.52
C GLU A 824 60.72 43.36 8.53
N GLN A 825 61.29 42.79 9.61
CA GLN A 825 61.74 41.39 9.62
C GLN A 825 61.23 40.46 10.75
N GLN A 826 60.23 40.82 11.60
CA GLN A 826 59.74 39.83 12.59
C GLN A 826 58.22 39.96 12.80
N ASP A 827 57.48 39.10 12.10
CA ASP A 827 56.09 38.73 12.44
C ASP A 827 56.09 37.76 13.63
N ASN A 828 55.88 38.26 14.84
CA ASN A 828 55.80 37.41 16.05
C ASN A 828 54.40 36.84 16.23
N GLU A 829 54.15 35.67 15.64
CA GLU A 829 53.04 34.81 16.02
C GLU A 829 53.35 34.07 17.31
N VAL A 830 52.51 34.22 18.34
CA VAL A 830 52.61 33.47 19.59
C VAL A 830 51.73 32.25 19.59
N GLN A 831 52.17 31.14 20.15
CA GLN A 831 51.31 29.96 20.30
C GLN A 831 50.18 30.22 21.29
N CYS A 832 48.97 29.82 20.96
CA CYS A 832 47.76 29.98 21.78
C CYS A 832 47.98 29.49 23.23
N SER A 833 47.58 30.30 24.20
CA SER A 833 47.78 30.04 25.63
C SER A 833 46.79 29.04 26.24
N HIS A 834 45.75 28.63 25.49
CA HIS A 834 44.72 27.71 25.97
C HIS A 834 45.25 26.28 26.16
N ILE A 835 44.90 25.69 27.29
CA ILE A 835 45.19 24.30 27.62
C ILE A 835 43.92 23.48 27.44
N LYS A 836 43.99 22.43 26.65
CA LYS A 836 42.86 21.50 26.38
C LYS A 836 42.54 20.64 27.61
N SER A 837 41.34 20.06 27.61
CA SER A 837 40.90 19.16 28.72
C SER A 837 41.85 17.95 28.99
N ASN A 838 42.65 17.56 28.01
CA ASN A 838 43.65 16.50 28.11
C ASN A 838 45.02 17.01 28.62
N GLY A 839 45.16 18.25 29.05
CA GLY A 839 46.39 18.83 29.57
C GLY A 839 47.36 19.40 28.51
N ASP A 840 47.10 19.23 27.22
CA ASP A 840 47.98 19.72 26.16
C ASP A 840 47.67 21.18 25.80
N ARG A 841 48.73 21.94 25.50
CA ARG A 841 48.58 23.30 25.00
C ARG A 841 48.06 23.30 23.52
N CYS A 842 47.15 24.20 23.20
CA CYS A 842 46.65 24.39 21.81
C CYS A 842 47.87 24.68 20.88
N LYS A 843 47.94 23.93 19.77
CA LYS A 843 49.07 24.04 18.81
C LYS A 843 48.87 25.20 17.80
N MET A 844 47.73 25.88 17.84
CA MET A 844 47.45 27.01 16.95
C MET A 844 48.26 28.25 17.38
N LYS A 845 48.80 28.98 16.40
CA LYS A 845 49.44 30.27 16.58
C LYS A 845 48.42 31.39 16.44
N THR A 846 48.60 32.49 17.16
CA THR A 846 47.70 33.63 17.15
C THR A 846 48.46 34.93 17.21
N LYS A 847 47.86 35.95 16.60
CA LYS A 847 48.25 37.34 16.68
C LYS A 847 47.33 38.16 17.61
N ASN A 848 46.37 37.50 18.26
CA ASN A 848 45.43 38.16 19.18
C ASN A 848 46.16 38.69 20.44
N LYS A 849 45.74 39.85 20.91
CA LYS A 849 46.29 40.44 22.17
C LYS A 849 46.01 39.58 23.41
N SER A 850 44.92 38.75 23.37
CA SER A 850 44.57 37.81 24.42
C SER A 850 45.55 36.62 24.53
N GLY A 851 46.40 36.40 23.52
CA GLY A 851 47.26 35.20 23.42
C GLY A 851 46.49 33.95 23.11
N LYS A 852 45.19 34.03 22.77
CA LYS A 852 44.32 32.90 22.44
C LYS A 852 44.00 32.89 20.96
N CYS A 853 43.82 31.73 20.34
CA CYS A 853 43.39 31.60 18.97
C CYS A 853 41.88 31.81 18.83
N TYR A 854 41.39 31.99 17.65
CA TYR A 854 39.99 32.25 17.32
C TYR A 854 38.99 31.27 17.96
N TYR A 855 39.40 30.03 18.20
CA TYR A 855 38.54 29.02 18.81
C TYR A 855 38.54 29.05 20.34
N HIS A 856 39.40 29.84 20.99
CA HIS A 856 39.57 29.89 22.42
C HIS A 856 39.50 31.31 23.01
N ASP A 857 39.22 32.29 22.15
CA ASP A 857 39.01 33.68 22.55
C ASP A 857 37.54 33.90 22.84
#